data_c969d3763d3691824c28aaef4b61463f
#
_entry.id   c969d3763d3691824c28aaef4b61463f
#
_cell.length_a   1.000
_cell.length_b   1.000
_cell.length_c   1.000
_cell.angle_alpha   90.00
_cell.angle_beta   90.00
_cell.angle_gamma   90.00
#
_symmetry.space_group_name_H-M   'P 1'
#
loop_
_entity.id
_entity.type
_entity.pdbx_description
1 polymer ?
#
loop_
_entity_poly.entity_id
_entity_poly.type
_entity_poly.pdbx_seq_one_letter_code
_entity_poly.pdbx_strand_id
1 'polypeptide(L)'
;MNFDLTDDQEMMRDMFARFLDENSSMARVRAAAPGGFDPDLWRGLAEQGALSIRVPEDAGGLGLGLFDATLLMTEAGRTLVSGPLAEALVAARLLAQSGAQPDLLERVLAGDAVVTIALHDIATTPQQWVAGASIAEAVIARRGADVVLVTLAAADQKAERNLADTPIAHIDFTGREGAPLAIASADFDAGVEEWKLLISAGLAGLSKESLRLASAYAGERKQFGQFIGQFQGISHPLADLVCEADGGTMLVWKAILNIADGSKEAGAAVSIAAWWNAIAAARCVAQALHTFGGYGLTTEYDIHLFNLRAKAWPLVYGDPALLLDEAGRRLYAGETASLPPAGDCPIEFDLGEDAAQMTREIDAFFTSQVSDEERSHFHYSWEGFVPTVHKKLADAGLLFPGLPGDLRGKKLSHYAQMAAMDAFEHHGYNNPAANVTQMVALIIHRFGSDELKADVLPRLMQGEAICSLGYSEPGSGSDVFAAQCKATPEGKGWRIDGTKMFTSGANLSSYVLMLCRTNTEVAKHAGLTMFIVPLKAEGVTVQPVYTFQDERTNITFYDNVRIPDSWRLGEVDGGVKTMSASLELEHGGGFGKYMRKMLDAGVAACRQISRNGKPLIEQQQAQARLARTAAHLWLAELITFRAQWVIAEKKANLAYGPMAKMFSSEKFLTDARDLLDLTAPDSLSLRPGPTAELNLFYRHAQGATIYGGTSEVHRSMIAERNLGLPRTRA
;
A
#
# COMPACT_ATOMS: atom_id res chain seq x y z
N MET A 1 6.59 -12.69 -8.77
CA MET A 1 5.96 -11.99 -7.61
C MET A 1 5.30 -13.00 -6.71
N ASN A 2 5.53 -12.94 -5.40
CA ASN A 2 4.92 -13.83 -4.42
C ASN A 2 4.59 -13.10 -3.12
N PHE A 3 3.38 -13.27 -2.60
CA PHE A 3 2.91 -12.77 -1.30
C PHE A 3 2.43 -13.92 -0.39
N ASP A 4 2.59 -15.18 -0.81
CA ASP A 4 2.25 -16.34 0.02
C ASP A 4 3.40 -16.68 0.98
N LEU A 5 3.02 -17.23 2.11
CA LEU A 5 3.93 -17.93 3.01
C LEU A 5 4.24 -19.32 2.45
N THR A 6 5.36 -19.91 2.88
CA THR A 6 5.60 -21.32 2.68
C THR A 6 4.70 -22.16 3.58
N ASP A 7 4.51 -23.45 3.26
CA ASP A 7 3.70 -24.37 4.07
C ASP A 7 4.21 -24.43 5.52
N ASP A 8 5.53 -24.45 5.72
CA ASP A 8 6.15 -24.48 7.04
C ASP A 8 5.89 -23.18 7.83
N GLN A 9 5.93 -22.05 7.14
CA GLN A 9 5.62 -20.74 7.74
C GLN A 9 4.15 -20.62 8.11
N GLU A 10 3.24 -21.14 7.27
CA GLU A 10 1.82 -21.22 7.60
C GLU A 10 1.57 -22.09 8.82
N MET A 11 2.18 -23.28 8.88
CA MET A 11 2.06 -24.17 10.04
C MET A 11 2.61 -23.53 11.32
N MET A 12 3.77 -22.87 11.24
CA MET A 12 4.37 -22.17 12.37
C MET A 12 3.49 -21.01 12.86
N ARG A 13 3.02 -20.15 11.97
CA ARG A 13 2.10 -19.07 12.27
C ARG A 13 0.84 -19.60 12.97
N ASP A 14 0.21 -20.62 12.39
CA ASP A 14 -1.03 -21.19 12.92
C ASP A 14 -0.80 -21.92 14.25
N MET A 15 0.37 -22.46 14.51
CA MET A 15 0.77 -23.01 15.80
C MET A 15 0.83 -21.91 16.87
N PHE A 16 1.54 -20.82 16.58
CA PHE A 16 1.63 -19.68 17.50
C PHE A 16 0.28 -18.98 17.68
N ALA A 17 -0.49 -18.83 16.63
CA ALA A 17 -1.83 -18.25 16.70
C ALA A 17 -2.72 -19.03 17.67
N ARG A 18 -2.81 -20.36 17.53
CA ARG A 18 -3.59 -21.23 18.43
C ARG A 18 -3.08 -21.17 19.86
N PHE A 19 -1.77 -21.31 20.05
CA PHE A 19 -1.17 -21.23 21.38
C PHE A 19 -1.53 -19.90 22.06
N LEU A 20 -1.41 -18.79 21.36
CA LEU A 20 -1.66 -17.44 21.89
C LEU A 20 -3.16 -17.18 22.10
N ASP A 21 -4.05 -17.71 21.28
CA ASP A 21 -5.50 -17.63 21.50
C ASP A 21 -5.91 -18.33 22.81
N GLU A 22 -5.26 -19.44 23.12
CA GLU A 22 -5.54 -20.20 24.35
C GLU A 22 -4.85 -19.60 25.59
N ASN A 23 -3.66 -19.02 25.43
CA ASN A 23 -2.79 -18.65 26.55
C ASN A 23 -2.57 -17.13 26.74
N SER A 24 -2.98 -16.26 25.81
CA SER A 24 -2.90 -14.81 25.92
C SER A 24 -4.27 -14.14 25.80
N SER A 25 -5.25 -14.63 26.54
CA SER A 25 -6.58 -14.01 26.60
C SER A 25 -6.51 -12.61 27.22
N MET A 26 -7.45 -11.73 26.87
CA MET A 26 -7.52 -10.38 27.47
C MET A 26 -7.67 -10.41 28.99
N ALA A 27 -8.27 -11.45 29.56
CA ALA A 27 -8.31 -11.65 31.01
C ALA A 27 -6.91 -11.86 31.61
N ARG A 28 -6.04 -12.64 30.94
CA ARG A 28 -4.64 -12.83 31.36
C ARG A 28 -3.81 -11.56 31.17
N VAL A 29 -4.03 -10.83 30.07
CA VAL A 29 -3.39 -9.52 29.83
C VAL A 29 -3.70 -8.55 30.97
N ARG A 30 -4.96 -8.51 31.43
CA ARG A 30 -5.38 -7.70 32.58
C ARG A 30 -4.77 -8.19 33.90
N ALA A 31 -4.70 -9.50 34.09
CA ALA A 31 -4.13 -10.10 35.29
C ALA A 31 -2.62 -9.85 35.40
N ALA A 32 -1.92 -9.73 34.28
CA ALA A 32 -0.50 -9.40 34.24
C ALA A 32 -0.18 -7.94 34.63
N ALA A 33 -1.18 -7.04 34.62
CA ALA A 33 -1.01 -5.67 35.11
C ALA A 33 -0.90 -5.66 36.66
N PRO A 34 -0.10 -4.76 37.27
CA PRO A 34 0.68 -3.66 36.68
C PRO A 34 2.08 -4.03 36.21
N GLY A 35 2.54 -5.27 36.40
CA GLY A 35 3.91 -5.68 36.06
C GLY A 35 4.17 -5.90 34.57
N GLY A 36 3.10 -6.16 33.82
CA GLY A 36 3.16 -6.38 32.39
C GLY A 36 3.85 -7.69 31.95
N PHE A 37 4.00 -8.64 32.87
CA PHE A 37 4.65 -9.91 32.62
C PHE A 37 3.78 -11.09 33.11
N ASP A 38 3.63 -12.09 32.26
CA ASP A 38 2.95 -13.35 32.56
C ASP A 38 3.99 -14.49 32.48
N PRO A 39 4.50 -14.98 33.62
CA PRO A 39 5.57 -15.98 33.65
C PRO A 39 5.14 -17.36 33.10
N ASP A 40 3.87 -17.73 33.22
CA ASP A 40 3.38 -19.00 32.69
C ASP A 40 3.24 -18.93 31.15
N LEU A 41 2.73 -17.81 30.62
CA LEU A 41 2.75 -17.56 29.19
C LEU A 41 4.17 -17.55 28.63
N TRP A 42 5.12 -16.94 29.36
CA TRP A 42 6.50 -16.84 28.96
C TRP A 42 7.19 -18.21 28.83
N ARG A 43 7.01 -19.07 29.82
CA ARG A 43 7.50 -20.48 29.76
C ARG A 43 6.83 -21.25 28.63
N GLY A 44 5.51 -21.11 28.47
CA GLY A 44 4.81 -21.74 27.38
C GLY A 44 5.31 -21.28 25.99
N LEU A 45 5.64 -20.00 25.81
CA LEU A 45 6.27 -19.50 24.59
C LEU A 45 7.66 -20.14 24.37
N ALA A 46 8.47 -20.28 25.43
CA ALA A 46 9.75 -20.95 25.38
C ALA A 46 9.60 -22.44 24.96
N GLU A 47 8.65 -23.18 25.56
CA GLU A 47 8.34 -24.55 25.22
C GLU A 47 7.89 -24.72 23.73
N GLN A 48 7.23 -23.69 23.16
CA GLN A 48 6.91 -23.64 21.73
C GLN A 48 8.08 -23.21 20.84
N GLY A 49 9.26 -22.96 21.40
CA GLY A 49 10.44 -22.55 20.64
C GLY A 49 10.48 -21.05 20.29
N ALA A 50 9.56 -20.25 20.80
CA ALA A 50 9.50 -18.82 20.47
C ALA A 50 10.82 -18.09 20.75
N LEU A 51 11.42 -18.33 21.92
CA LEU A 51 12.66 -17.63 22.33
C LEU A 51 13.91 -18.13 21.58
N SER A 52 13.84 -19.30 20.96
CA SER A 52 14.94 -19.92 20.21
C SER A 52 14.88 -19.67 18.70
N ILE A 53 13.82 -19.01 18.20
CA ILE A 53 13.51 -18.88 16.77
C ILE A 53 14.67 -18.27 15.97
N ARG A 54 15.37 -17.26 16.50
CA ARG A 54 16.48 -16.53 15.88
C ARG A 54 17.87 -17.01 16.30
N VAL A 55 17.96 -17.97 17.21
CA VAL A 55 19.21 -18.53 17.70
C VAL A 55 19.69 -19.65 16.76
N PRO A 56 20.97 -19.66 16.36
CA PRO A 56 21.52 -20.75 15.52
C PRO A 56 21.36 -22.14 16.13
N GLU A 57 21.23 -23.17 15.30
CA GLU A 57 21.05 -24.56 15.75
C GLU A 57 22.24 -25.07 16.61
N ASP A 58 23.45 -24.70 16.25
CA ASP A 58 24.69 -25.05 17.00
C ASP A 58 24.76 -24.40 18.38
N ALA A 59 23.96 -23.36 18.64
CA ALA A 59 23.77 -22.71 19.93
C ALA A 59 22.46 -23.15 20.62
N GLY A 60 21.79 -24.20 20.15
CA GLY A 60 20.56 -24.76 20.73
C GLY A 60 19.28 -24.07 20.28
N GLY A 61 19.32 -23.28 19.22
CA GLY A 61 18.16 -22.60 18.65
C GLY A 61 17.52 -23.32 17.46
N LEU A 62 16.58 -22.65 16.80
CA LEU A 62 15.87 -23.13 15.61
C LEU A 62 16.50 -22.62 14.30
N GLY A 63 17.40 -21.64 14.34
CA GLY A 63 18.08 -21.10 13.16
C GLY A 63 17.18 -20.43 12.11
N LEU A 64 15.95 -20.05 12.48
CA LEU A 64 14.97 -19.49 11.55
C LEU A 64 15.27 -18.03 11.18
N GLY A 65 14.65 -17.56 10.10
CA GLY A 65 14.85 -16.25 9.53
C GLY A 65 14.17 -15.10 10.31
N LEU A 66 14.54 -13.88 9.96
CA LEU A 66 13.89 -12.68 10.52
C LEU A 66 12.41 -12.62 10.10
N PHE A 67 12.09 -13.09 8.90
CA PHE A 67 10.71 -13.15 8.43
C PHE A 67 9.85 -14.04 9.37
N ASP A 68 10.36 -15.21 9.75
CA ASP A 68 9.66 -16.13 10.66
C ASP A 68 9.42 -15.51 12.04
N ALA A 69 10.42 -14.82 12.59
CA ALA A 69 10.26 -14.08 13.85
C ALA A 69 9.18 -12.98 13.75
N THR A 70 9.03 -12.33 12.60
CA THR A 70 7.95 -11.32 12.41
C THR A 70 6.57 -11.94 12.33
N LEU A 71 6.41 -13.19 11.88
CA LEU A 71 5.13 -13.91 11.95
C LEU A 71 4.73 -14.16 13.41
N LEU A 72 5.65 -14.64 14.25
CA LEU A 72 5.43 -14.77 15.69
C LEU A 72 5.05 -13.42 16.31
N MET A 73 5.82 -12.36 16.01
CA MET A 73 5.56 -11.02 16.57
C MET A 73 4.20 -10.45 16.13
N THR A 74 3.75 -10.75 14.91
CA THR A 74 2.43 -10.34 14.43
C THR A 74 1.32 -10.95 15.30
N GLU A 75 1.42 -12.24 15.62
CA GLU A 75 0.47 -12.93 16.50
C GLU A 75 0.58 -12.45 17.96
N ALA A 76 1.81 -12.20 18.44
CA ALA A 76 2.03 -11.61 19.75
C ALA A 76 1.40 -10.22 19.90
N GLY A 77 1.48 -9.40 18.85
CA GLY A 77 0.82 -8.09 18.80
C GLY A 77 -0.71 -8.21 18.77
N ARG A 78 -1.24 -9.15 17.99
CA ARG A 78 -2.68 -9.44 17.90
C ARG A 78 -3.30 -9.78 19.25
N THR A 79 -2.59 -10.54 20.08
CA THR A 79 -3.07 -11.01 21.37
C THR A 79 -2.53 -10.22 22.57
N LEU A 80 -1.77 -9.15 22.33
CA LEU A 80 -1.17 -8.30 23.36
C LEU A 80 -0.31 -9.11 24.37
N VAL A 81 0.63 -9.92 23.87
CA VAL A 81 1.52 -10.73 24.74
C VAL A 81 2.13 -9.88 25.85
N SER A 82 2.04 -10.36 27.09
CA SER A 82 2.57 -9.70 28.28
C SER A 82 3.98 -10.19 28.58
N GLY A 83 4.97 -9.52 27.99
CA GLY A 83 6.40 -9.81 28.11
C GLY A 83 7.23 -9.04 27.07
N PRO A 84 8.56 -8.90 27.28
CA PRO A 84 9.47 -8.18 26.38
C PRO A 84 9.95 -9.09 25.24
N LEU A 85 9.04 -9.59 24.39
CA LEU A 85 9.36 -10.65 23.43
C LEU A 85 10.37 -10.17 22.36
N ALA A 86 10.20 -8.97 21.81
CA ALA A 86 11.11 -8.43 20.80
C ALA A 86 12.52 -8.25 21.33
N GLU A 87 12.65 -7.71 22.56
CA GLU A 87 13.91 -7.49 23.23
C GLU A 87 14.60 -8.83 23.53
N ALA A 88 13.86 -9.82 24.02
CA ALA A 88 14.39 -11.13 24.36
C ALA A 88 14.88 -11.92 23.12
N LEU A 89 14.15 -11.82 21.98
CA LEU A 89 14.59 -12.44 20.73
C LEU A 89 15.93 -11.88 20.25
N VAL A 90 16.09 -10.57 20.28
CA VAL A 90 17.35 -9.93 19.92
C VAL A 90 18.45 -10.27 20.93
N ALA A 91 18.16 -10.25 22.23
CA ALA A 91 19.11 -10.58 23.28
C ALA A 91 19.60 -12.05 23.17
N ALA A 92 18.70 -13.00 22.94
CA ALA A 92 19.06 -14.41 22.76
C ALA A 92 19.99 -14.62 21.55
N ARG A 93 19.70 -13.97 20.40
CA ARG A 93 20.58 -14.03 19.23
C ARG A 93 21.97 -13.43 19.50
N LEU A 94 22.04 -12.27 20.15
CA LEU A 94 23.30 -11.62 20.48
C LEU A 94 24.13 -12.42 21.51
N LEU A 95 23.49 -13.07 22.51
CA LEU A 95 24.14 -13.98 23.43
C LEU A 95 24.72 -15.19 22.70
N ALA A 96 23.94 -15.81 21.82
CA ALA A 96 24.40 -16.95 21.02
C ALA A 96 25.60 -16.56 20.14
N GLN A 97 25.52 -15.41 19.46
CA GLN A 97 26.62 -14.90 18.63
C GLN A 97 27.89 -14.62 19.43
N SER A 98 27.77 -14.18 20.68
CA SER A 98 28.93 -13.90 21.54
C SER A 98 29.62 -15.15 22.02
N GLY A 99 28.91 -16.25 22.22
CA GLY A 99 29.42 -17.49 22.85
C GLY A 99 29.90 -17.34 24.30
N ALA A 100 29.73 -16.16 24.89
CA ALA A 100 30.36 -15.82 26.16
C ALA A 100 29.60 -16.30 27.42
N GLN A 101 28.30 -16.62 27.27
CA GLN A 101 27.43 -16.92 28.43
C GLN A 101 26.49 -18.11 28.12
N PRO A 102 27.02 -19.32 27.85
CA PRO A 102 26.19 -20.45 27.40
C PRO A 102 25.13 -20.88 28.43
N ASP A 103 25.46 -20.89 29.73
CA ASP A 103 24.52 -21.26 30.79
C ASP A 103 23.36 -20.23 30.93
N LEU A 104 23.62 -18.97 30.68
CA LEU A 104 22.59 -17.92 30.67
C LEU A 104 21.70 -18.06 29.43
N LEU A 105 22.30 -18.34 28.25
CA LEU A 105 21.55 -18.57 27.03
C LEU A 105 20.60 -19.77 27.17
N GLU A 106 21.08 -20.90 27.72
CA GLU A 106 20.25 -22.08 27.99
C GLU A 106 19.02 -21.72 28.84
N ARG A 107 19.21 -20.96 29.93
CA ARG A 107 18.11 -20.52 30.80
C ARG A 107 17.16 -19.53 30.09
N VAL A 108 17.68 -18.67 29.22
CA VAL A 108 16.86 -17.76 28.41
C VAL A 108 15.99 -18.57 27.44
N LEU A 109 16.55 -19.55 26.74
CA LEU A 109 15.82 -20.39 25.79
C LEU A 109 14.76 -21.26 26.48
N ALA A 110 15.02 -21.69 27.73
CA ALA A 110 14.04 -22.41 28.55
C ALA A 110 12.95 -21.51 29.16
N GLY A 111 13.07 -20.20 29.06
CA GLY A 111 12.13 -19.25 29.66
C GLY A 111 12.34 -19.01 31.16
N ASP A 112 13.44 -19.53 31.75
CA ASP A 112 13.79 -19.42 33.16
C ASP A 112 14.54 -18.13 33.49
N ALA A 113 15.08 -17.46 32.48
CA ALA A 113 15.73 -16.15 32.63
C ALA A 113 15.24 -15.18 31.54
N VAL A 114 15.20 -13.89 31.87
CA VAL A 114 14.96 -12.83 30.90
C VAL A 114 16.22 -12.00 30.75
N VAL A 115 16.68 -11.82 29.52
CA VAL A 115 17.72 -10.86 29.15
C VAL A 115 17.11 -9.90 28.14
N THR A 116 17.41 -8.61 28.31
CA THR A 116 16.90 -7.54 27.45
C THR A 116 18.03 -6.73 26.82
N ILE A 117 17.70 -5.73 26.01
CA ILE A 117 18.66 -4.83 25.37
C ILE A 117 18.40 -3.36 25.74
N ALA A 118 19.44 -2.57 25.88
CA ALA A 118 19.37 -1.12 25.98
C ALA A 118 19.46 -0.51 24.58
N LEU A 119 18.41 0.16 24.12
CA LEU A 119 18.31 0.61 22.72
C LEU A 119 19.26 1.75 22.35
N HIS A 120 19.79 2.47 23.33
CA HIS A 120 20.72 3.58 23.14
C HIS A 120 22.09 3.27 23.72
N ASP A 121 23.15 3.81 23.12
CA ASP A 121 24.52 3.70 23.61
C ASP A 121 24.64 4.27 25.02
N ILE A 122 24.98 3.43 25.99
CA ILE A 122 25.11 3.81 27.43
C ILE A 122 26.28 4.74 27.72
N ALA A 123 27.23 4.91 26.79
CA ALA A 123 28.27 5.92 26.89
C ALA A 123 27.72 7.34 26.66
N THR A 124 26.74 7.50 25.83
CA THR A 124 26.11 8.80 25.51
C THR A 124 24.79 9.01 26.22
N THR A 125 24.06 7.93 26.52
CA THR A 125 22.76 7.93 27.20
C THR A 125 22.78 6.96 28.36
N PRO A 126 23.54 7.28 29.45
CA PRO A 126 23.74 6.36 30.59
C PRO A 126 22.47 6.14 31.42
N GLN A 127 21.51 7.05 31.34
CA GLN A 127 20.21 6.91 32.01
C GLN A 127 19.13 6.77 30.94
N GLN A 128 18.48 5.62 30.92
CA GLN A 128 17.43 5.36 29.92
C GLN A 128 16.39 4.38 30.44
N TRP A 129 15.20 4.45 29.84
CA TRP A 129 14.15 3.45 30.03
C TRP A 129 14.48 2.21 29.21
N VAL A 130 14.42 1.04 29.83
CA VAL A 130 14.75 -0.24 29.23
C VAL A 130 13.56 -1.17 29.35
N ALA A 131 12.99 -1.58 28.20
CA ALA A 131 11.89 -2.55 28.17
C ALA A 131 12.39 -3.91 28.68
N GLY A 132 11.57 -4.58 29.47
CA GLY A 132 11.91 -5.85 30.09
C GLY A 132 12.78 -5.72 31.34
N ALA A 133 13.40 -4.58 31.63
CA ALA A 133 14.39 -4.48 32.72
C ALA A 133 13.81 -4.69 34.13
N SER A 134 12.51 -4.48 34.34
CA SER A 134 11.90 -4.74 35.64
C SER A 134 11.83 -6.22 36.02
N ILE A 135 12.09 -7.13 35.08
CA ILE A 135 12.05 -8.58 35.26
C ILE A 135 13.32 -9.27 34.72
N ALA A 136 14.20 -8.54 34.04
CA ALA A 136 15.42 -9.09 33.45
C ALA A 136 16.53 -9.29 34.47
N GLU A 137 17.33 -10.34 34.32
CA GLU A 137 18.54 -10.57 35.10
C GLU A 137 19.71 -9.75 34.57
N ALA A 138 19.72 -9.43 33.29
CA ALA A 138 20.78 -8.66 32.65
C ALA A 138 20.28 -7.88 31.42
N VAL A 139 21.05 -6.86 31.06
CA VAL A 139 20.86 -6.01 29.90
C VAL A 139 22.08 -6.10 28.99
N ILE A 140 21.90 -6.41 27.71
CA ILE A 140 22.96 -6.23 26.71
C ILE A 140 22.95 -4.77 26.28
N ALA A 141 24.08 -4.10 26.34
CA ALA A 141 24.23 -2.70 26.03
C ALA A 141 25.48 -2.41 25.20
N ARG A 142 25.37 -1.48 24.27
CA ARG A 142 26.52 -0.88 23.60
C ARG A 142 27.12 0.21 24.49
N ARG A 143 28.45 0.21 24.59
CA ARG A 143 29.24 1.25 25.30
C ARG A 143 30.33 1.76 24.35
N GLY A 144 30.02 2.71 23.50
CA GLY A 144 30.94 3.18 22.48
C GLY A 144 31.28 2.08 21.47
N ALA A 145 32.52 1.60 21.48
CA ALA A 145 32.96 0.51 20.60
C ALA A 145 32.69 -0.90 21.16
N ASP A 146 32.43 -1.00 22.48
CA ASP A 146 32.27 -2.27 23.17
C ASP A 146 30.79 -2.64 23.32
N VAL A 147 30.52 -3.95 23.43
CA VAL A 147 29.22 -4.49 23.81
C VAL A 147 29.40 -5.22 25.15
N VAL A 148 28.54 -4.93 26.09
CA VAL A 148 28.65 -5.45 27.46
C VAL A 148 27.33 -6.04 27.94
N LEU A 149 27.40 -7.07 28.76
CA LEU A 149 26.30 -7.62 29.54
C LEU A 149 26.33 -7.04 30.94
N VAL A 150 25.36 -6.21 31.29
CA VAL A 150 25.23 -5.58 32.58
C VAL A 150 24.21 -6.36 33.42
N THR A 151 24.67 -7.00 34.51
CA THR A 151 23.79 -7.69 35.47
C THR A 151 22.95 -6.67 36.23
N LEU A 152 21.66 -6.94 36.40
CA LEU A 152 20.74 -6.13 37.18
C LEU A 152 20.58 -6.68 38.58
N ALA A 153 20.64 -5.80 39.59
CA ALA A 153 20.31 -6.14 40.95
C ALA A 153 18.79 -6.04 41.20
N ALA A 154 18.29 -6.68 42.26
CA ALA A 154 16.88 -6.58 42.63
C ALA A 154 16.36 -5.14 42.81
N ALA A 155 17.24 -4.20 43.16
CA ALA A 155 16.92 -2.78 43.28
C ALA A 155 16.64 -2.12 41.90
N ASP A 156 17.20 -2.67 40.81
CA ASP A 156 17.02 -2.19 39.43
C ASP A 156 15.72 -2.72 38.83
N GLN A 157 15.27 -3.89 39.28
CA GLN A 157 14.09 -4.59 38.83
C GLN A 157 12.79 -4.00 39.40
N LYS A 158 12.79 -2.72 39.69
CA LYS A 158 11.61 -2.02 40.21
C LYS A 158 10.65 -1.69 39.09
N ALA A 159 9.51 -2.37 39.08
CA ALA A 159 8.44 -2.05 38.12
C ALA A 159 7.91 -0.63 38.36
N GLU A 160 7.88 0.17 37.32
CA GLU A 160 7.27 1.50 37.32
C GLU A 160 5.89 1.43 36.68
N ARG A 161 4.91 2.12 37.29
CA ARG A 161 3.60 2.30 36.61
C ARG A 161 3.82 3.09 35.37
N ASN A 162 3.39 2.52 34.24
CA ASN A 162 3.61 3.11 32.93
C ASN A 162 2.33 3.06 32.07
N LEU A 163 2.38 3.68 30.90
CA LEU A 163 1.21 3.89 30.03
C LEU A 163 0.47 2.61 29.66
N ALA A 164 1.18 1.49 29.49
CA ALA A 164 0.60 0.26 28.95
C ALA A 164 0.81 -0.96 29.86
N ASP A 165 1.16 -0.74 31.12
CA ASP A 165 1.49 -1.81 32.07
C ASP A 165 2.46 -2.83 31.44
N THR A 166 3.59 -2.33 30.89
CA THR A 166 4.66 -3.15 30.31
C THR A 166 5.82 -3.29 31.29
N PRO A 167 6.63 -4.37 31.21
CA PRO A 167 7.75 -4.59 32.14
C PRO A 167 8.93 -3.68 31.79
N ILE A 168 8.89 -2.41 32.18
CA ILE A 168 9.90 -1.39 31.89
C ILE A 168 10.50 -0.86 33.22
N ALA A 169 11.79 -0.56 33.20
CA ALA A 169 12.45 0.14 34.32
C ALA A 169 13.41 1.22 33.81
N HIS A 170 13.61 2.26 34.62
CA HIS A 170 14.61 3.29 34.34
C HIS A 170 15.94 2.84 34.94
N ILE A 171 16.93 2.61 34.09
CA ILE A 171 18.27 2.10 34.51
C ILE A 171 19.30 3.22 34.39
N ASP A 172 20.11 3.38 35.47
CA ASP A 172 21.31 4.21 35.46
C ASP A 172 22.53 3.32 35.27
N PHE A 173 23.19 3.42 34.11
CA PHE A 173 24.41 2.70 33.76
C PHE A 173 25.68 3.43 34.15
N THR A 174 25.59 4.60 34.79
CA THR A 174 26.75 5.39 35.21
C THR A 174 27.64 4.60 36.19
N GLY A 175 28.90 4.41 35.80
CA GLY A 175 29.88 3.71 36.65
C GLY A 175 29.66 2.19 36.82
N ARG A 176 28.67 1.61 36.12
CA ARG A 176 28.46 0.14 36.14
C ARG A 176 29.48 -0.54 35.24
N GLU A 177 30.14 -1.54 35.76
CA GLU A 177 30.89 -2.48 34.94
C GLU A 177 29.94 -3.49 34.31
N GLY A 178 30.31 -4.05 33.15
CA GLY A 178 29.61 -5.13 32.47
C GLY A 178 30.59 -6.17 31.95
N ALA A 179 30.17 -7.42 31.89
CA ALA A 179 30.96 -8.46 31.25
C ALA A 179 31.05 -8.19 29.74
N PRO A 180 32.25 -8.14 29.14
CA PRO A 180 32.39 -7.90 27.73
C PRO A 180 31.78 -9.08 26.93
N LEU A 181 31.05 -8.79 25.89
CA LEU A 181 30.57 -9.75 24.91
C LEU A 181 31.47 -9.69 23.66
N ALA A 182 31.87 -10.86 23.14
CA ALA A 182 32.79 -10.98 22.01
C ALA A 182 32.05 -10.75 20.66
N ILE A 183 31.34 -9.63 20.57
CA ILE A 183 30.63 -9.17 19.34
C ILE A 183 30.98 -7.72 19.04
N ALA A 184 30.95 -7.34 17.78
CA ALA A 184 31.22 -5.97 17.38
C ALA A 184 30.05 -5.02 17.74
N SER A 185 30.31 -3.75 17.94
CA SER A 185 29.25 -2.74 18.12
C SER A 185 28.29 -2.71 16.93
N ALA A 186 28.75 -3.00 15.71
CA ALA A 186 27.93 -3.11 14.52
C ALA A 186 26.90 -4.26 14.61
N ASP A 187 27.24 -5.38 15.27
CA ASP A 187 26.29 -6.48 15.49
C ASP A 187 25.18 -6.09 16.47
N PHE A 188 25.54 -5.30 17.47
CA PHE A 188 24.56 -4.74 18.40
C PHE A 188 23.64 -3.74 17.70
N ASP A 189 24.19 -2.83 16.87
CA ASP A 189 23.41 -1.87 16.10
C ASP A 189 22.46 -2.60 15.13
N ALA A 190 22.92 -3.70 14.51
CA ALA A 190 22.06 -4.59 13.72
C ALA A 190 20.94 -5.22 14.57
N GLY A 191 21.19 -5.53 15.82
CA GLY A 191 20.17 -5.99 16.76
C GLY A 191 19.10 -4.92 17.05
N VAL A 192 19.47 -3.64 17.09
CA VAL A 192 18.50 -2.54 17.22
C VAL A 192 17.63 -2.41 15.96
N GLU A 193 18.21 -2.57 14.77
CA GLU A 193 17.44 -2.59 13.50
C GLU A 193 16.49 -3.81 13.45
N GLU A 194 16.92 -4.98 13.95
CA GLU A 194 16.05 -6.15 14.12
C GLU A 194 14.88 -5.87 15.06
N TRP A 195 15.15 -5.27 16.21
CA TRP A 195 14.13 -4.87 17.17
C TRP A 195 13.07 -3.96 16.51
N LYS A 196 13.48 -2.98 15.69
CA LYS A 196 12.56 -2.09 14.97
C LYS A 196 11.58 -2.88 14.10
N LEU A 197 12.04 -3.92 13.40
CA LEU A 197 11.20 -4.75 12.55
C LEU A 197 10.28 -5.67 13.36
N LEU A 198 10.77 -6.25 14.45
CA LEU A 198 9.97 -7.10 15.35
C LEU A 198 8.82 -6.31 16.00
N ILE A 199 9.11 -5.12 16.52
CA ILE A 199 8.07 -4.23 17.07
C ILE A 199 7.10 -3.77 15.99
N SER A 200 7.58 -3.49 14.77
CA SER A 200 6.72 -3.12 13.64
C SER A 200 5.73 -4.22 13.28
N ALA A 201 6.18 -5.48 13.27
CA ALA A 201 5.32 -6.62 13.04
C ALA A 201 4.26 -6.80 14.16
N GLY A 202 4.66 -6.62 15.41
CA GLY A 202 3.73 -6.62 16.54
C GLY A 202 2.68 -5.51 16.43
N LEU A 203 3.07 -4.30 16.07
CA LEU A 203 2.17 -3.16 15.86
C LEU A 203 1.22 -3.39 14.68
N ALA A 204 1.67 -4.04 13.60
CA ALA A 204 0.83 -4.42 12.48
C ALA A 204 -0.25 -5.44 12.89
N GLY A 205 0.12 -6.47 13.66
CA GLY A 205 -0.82 -7.45 14.20
C GLY A 205 -1.86 -6.83 15.12
N LEU A 206 -1.42 -5.99 16.04
CA LEU A 206 -2.26 -5.20 16.95
C LEU A 206 -3.24 -4.29 16.19
N SER A 207 -2.78 -3.63 15.13
CA SER A 207 -3.60 -2.75 14.28
C SER A 207 -4.72 -3.53 13.59
N LYS A 208 -4.39 -4.65 12.96
CA LYS A 208 -5.38 -5.51 12.28
C LYS A 208 -6.43 -6.02 13.24
N GLU A 209 -6.03 -6.48 14.44
CA GLU A 209 -6.98 -6.98 15.42
C GLU A 209 -7.89 -5.86 15.94
N SER A 210 -7.37 -4.68 16.22
CA SER A 210 -8.17 -3.53 16.66
C SER A 210 -9.24 -3.15 15.63
N LEU A 211 -8.88 -3.17 14.33
CA LEU A 211 -9.83 -2.89 13.23
C LEU A 211 -10.85 -4.01 13.05
N ARG A 212 -10.44 -5.28 13.24
CA ARG A 212 -11.35 -6.43 13.22
C ARG A 212 -12.42 -6.31 14.33
N LEU A 213 -11.99 -5.99 15.55
CA LEU A 213 -12.88 -5.78 16.70
C LEU A 213 -13.84 -4.60 16.45
N ALA A 214 -13.33 -3.48 15.92
CA ALA A 214 -14.16 -2.32 15.61
C ALA A 214 -15.17 -2.61 14.49
N SER A 215 -14.78 -3.36 13.46
CA SER A 215 -15.66 -3.74 12.36
C SER A 215 -16.77 -4.70 12.82
N ALA A 216 -16.42 -5.69 13.65
CA ALA A 216 -17.40 -6.59 14.25
C ALA A 216 -18.42 -5.80 15.07
N TYR A 217 -17.96 -4.92 15.97
CA TYR A 217 -18.84 -4.07 16.77
C TYR A 217 -19.72 -3.17 15.90
N ALA A 218 -19.17 -2.55 14.85
CA ALA A 218 -19.92 -1.69 13.94
C ALA A 218 -20.97 -2.45 13.11
N GLY A 219 -20.73 -3.75 12.84
CA GLY A 219 -21.67 -4.64 12.17
C GLY A 219 -22.84 -5.10 13.04
N GLU A 220 -22.71 -5.03 14.39
CA GLU A 220 -23.72 -5.50 15.34
C GLU A 220 -24.47 -4.36 16.04
N ARG A 221 -23.77 -3.27 16.37
CA ARG A 221 -24.32 -2.13 17.11
C ARG A 221 -25.31 -1.34 16.27
N LYS A 222 -26.51 -1.09 16.80
CA LYS A 222 -27.53 -0.26 16.14
C LYS A 222 -27.69 1.09 16.85
N GLN A 223 -27.78 2.15 16.07
CA GLN A 223 -28.20 3.49 16.46
C GLN A 223 -29.01 4.13 15.31
N PHE A 224 -29.96 5.00 15.61
CA PHE A 224 -30.85 5.62 14.61
C PHE A 224 -31.57 4.60 13.70
N GLY A 225 -31.89 3.42 14.26
CA GLY A 225 -32.63 2.35 13.57
C GLY A 225 -31.81 1.46 12.64
N GLN A 226 -30.50 1.69 12.49
CA GLN A 226 -29.62 0.92 11.60
C GLN A 226 -28.27 0.58 12.26
N PHE A 227 -27.51 -0.34 11.68
CA PHE A 227 -26.16 -0.64 12.14
C PHE A 227 -25.23 0.56 11.99
N ILE A 228 -24.38 0.83 13.00
CA ILE A 228 -23.49 1.99 12.92
C ILE A 228 -22.47 1.89 11.78
N GLY A 229 -22.10 0.67 11.36
CA GLY A 229 -21.25 0.43 10.19
C GLY A 229 -21.86 0.85 8.84
N GLN A 230 -23.17 1.15 8.79
CA GLN A 230 -23.82 1.72 7.60
C GLN A 230 -23.56 3.22 7.47
N PHE A 231 -23.15 3.91 8.52
CA PHE A 231 -22.80 5.33 8.44
C PHE A 231 -21.39 5.50 7.85
N GLN A 232 -21.26 6.29 6.79
CA GLN A 232 -19.97 6.59 6.17
C GLN A 232 -18.98 7.23 7.15
N GLY A 233 -19.46 8.00 8.13
CA GLY A 233 -18.64 8.55 9.21
C GLY A 233 -17.95 7.48 10.08
N ILE A 234 -18.40 6.23 10.06
CA ILE A 234 -17.78 5.08 10.75
C ILE A 234 -17.04 4.18 9.75
N SER A 235 -17.71 3.79 8.67
CA SER A 235 -17.15 2.81 7.72
C SER A 235 -15.98 3.34 6.91
N HIS A 236 -15.98 4.61 6.49
CA HIS A 236 -14.93 5.18 5.67
C HIS A 236 -13.58 5.34 6.40
N PRO A 237 -13.54 5.89 7.64
CA PRO A 237 -12.29 5.89 8.41
C PRO A 237 -11.70 4.49 8.65
N LEU A 238 -12.54 3.48 8.89
CA LEU A 238 -12.08 2.08 9.02
C LEU A 238 -11.51 1.56 7.70
N ALA A 239 -12.12 1.91 6.55
CA ALA A 239 -11.62 1.55 5.23
C ALA A 239 -10.26 2.19 4.90
N ASP A 240 -10.03 3.43 5.31
CA ASP A 240 -8.72 4.07 5.16
C ASP A 240 -7.65 3.33 5.98
N LEU A 241 -7.98 3.00 7.22
CA LEU A 241 -7.03 2.42 8.17
C LEU A 241 -6.69 0.95 7.90
N VAL A 242 -7.61 0.17 7.30
CA VAL A 242 -7.25 -1.18 6.87
C VAL A 242 -6.18 -1.17 5.77
N CYS A 243 -6.18 -0.17 4.89
CA CYS A 243 -5.11 0.01 3.91
C CYS A 243 -3.78 0.33 4.59
N GLU A 244 -3.81 1.17 5.65
CA GLU A 244 -2.61 1.54 6.40
C GLU A 244 -2.03 0.37 7.21
N ALA A 245 -2.88 -0.43 7.86
CA ALA A 245 -2.46 -1.60 8.63
C ALA A 245 -1.89 -2.71 7.74
N ASP A 246 -2.54 -2.99 6.62
CA ASP A 246 -2.04 -3.94 5.63
C ASP A 246 -0.73 -3.47 4.99
N GLY A 247 -0.67 -2.19 4.64
CA GLY A 247 0.56 -1.56 4.14
C GLY A 247 1.72 -1.66 5.13
N GLY A 248 1.44 -1.49 6.42
CA GLY A 248 2.44 -1.64 7.49
C GLY A 248 3.08 -3.02 7.52
N THR A 249 2.29 -4.09 7.37
CA THR A 249 2.81 -5.47 7.24
C THR A 249 3.72 -5.61 6.01
N MET A 250 3.28 -5.10 4.86
CA MET A 250 4.05 -5.21 3.61
C MET A 250 5.35 -4.38 3.64
N LEU A 251 5.40 -3.26 4.39
CA LEU A 251 6.65 -2.53 4.60
C LEU A 251 7.66 -3.32 5.42
N VAL A 252 7.23 -4.08 6.43
CA VAL A 252 8.11 -5.00 7.18
C VAL A 252 8.67 -6.05 6.23
N TRP A 253 7.85 -6.67 5.40
CA TRP A 253 8.27 -7.65 4.40
C TRP A 253 9.26 -7.07 3.38
N LYS A 254 8.96 -5.86 2.87
CA LYS A 254 9.88 -5.14 1.97
C LYS A 254 11.23 -4.87 2.63
N ALA A 255 11.25 -4.46 3.89
CA ALA A 255 12.49 -4.20 4.60
C ALA A 255 13.33 -5.48 4.75
N ILE A 256 12.69 -6.62 5.09
CA ILE A 256 13.38 -7.91 5.21
C ILE A 256 13.92 -8.37 3.86
N LEU A 257 13.12 -8.29 2.79
CA LEU A 257 13.57 -8.61 1.44
C LEU A 257 14.74 -7.73 1.01
N ASN A 258 14.65 -6.41 1.26
CA ASN A 258 15.76 -5.50 0.96
C ASN A 258 17.05 -5.85 1.71
N ILE A 259 16.94 -6.36 2.96
CA ILE A 259 18.11 -6.86 3.72
C ILE A 259 18.65 -8.12 3.05
N ALA A 260 17.79 -9.08 2.71
CA ALA A 260 18.18 -10.33 2.06
C ALA A 260 18.90 -10.09 0.72
N ASP A 261 18.43 -9.14 -0.07
CA ASP A 261 18.98 -8.76 -1.38
C ASP A 261 20.21 -7.83 -1.28
N GLY A 262 20.60 -7.39 -0.09
CA GLY A 262 21.69 -6.43 0.10
C GLY A 262 21.41 -5.06 -0.54
N SER A 263 20.15 -4.65 -0.60
CA SER A 263 19.72 -3.38 -1.20
C SER A 263 20.30 -2.18 -0.44
N LYS A 264 20.71 -1.15 -1.19
CA LYS A 264 21.18 0.12 -0.59
C LYS A 264 20.09 0.85 0.20
N GLU A 265 18.83 0.56 -0.08
CA GLU A 265 17.68 1.15 0.60
C GLU A 265 17.27 0.37 1.86
N ALA A 266 17.91 -0.76 2.17
CA ALA A 266 17.50 -1.65 3.25
C ALA A 266 17.40 -0.95 4.60
N GLY A 267 18.43 -0.16 4.98
CA GLY A 267 18.40 0.61 6.22
C GLY A 267 17.26 1.64 6.27
N ALA A 268 17.02 2.35 5.18
CA ALA A 268 15.90 3.28 5.07
C ALA A 268 14.55 2.56 5.16
N ALA A 269 14.44 1.36 4.57
CA ALA A 269 13.23 0.55 4.63
C ALA A 269 12.89 0.10 6.05
N VAL A 270 13.90 -0.25 6.87
CA VAL A 270 13.71 -0.54 8.31
C VAL A 270 13.16 0.69 9.04
N SER A 271 13.78 1.86 8.87
CA SER A 271 13.31 3.10 9.51
C SER A 271 11.89 3.48 9.08
N ILE A 272 11.57 3.35 7.80
CA ILE A 272 10.24 3.63 7.25
C ILE A 272 9.21 2.65 7.81
N ALA A 273 9.52 1.34 7.86
CA ALA A 273 8.62 0.34 8.42
C ALA A 273 8.32 0.62 9.90
N ALA A 274 9.35 0.97 10.67
CA ALA A 274 9.20 1.31 12.09
C ALA A 274 8.39 2.60 12.30
N TRP A 275 8.71 3.65 11.57
CA TRP A 275 7.96 4.91 11.60
C TRP A 275 6.50 4.70 11.26
N TRP A 276 6.24 4.02 10.12
CA TRP A 276 4.87 3.84 9.62
C TRP A 276 4.02 3.04 10.59
N ASN A 277 4.51 1.89 11.07
CA ASN A 277 3.75 1.06 12.00
C ASN A 277 3.48 1.75 13.33
N ALA A 278 4.41 2.58 13.82
CA ALA A 278 4.20 3.36 15.04
C ALA A 278 3.05 4.39 14.90
N ILE A 279 2.96 5.09 13.75
CA ILE A 279 1.88 6.07 13.53
C ILE A 279 0.56 5.41 13.10
N ALA A 280 0.62 4.37 12.25
CA ALA A 280 -0.56 3.66 11.78
C ALA A 280 -1.27 2.93 12.92
N ALA A 281 -0.53 2.23 13.80
CA ALA A 281 -1.11 1.55 14.96
C ALA A 281 -1.85 2.53 15.88
N ALA A 282 -1.23 3.67 16.21
CA ALA A 282 -1.88 4.68 17.02
C ALA A 282 -3.19 5.21 16.39
N ARG A 283 -3.22 5.36 15.06
CA ARG A 283 -4.42 5.78 14.31
C ARG A 283 -5.50 4.70 14.27
N CYS A 284 -5.11 3.45 13.98
CA CYS A 284 -6.01 2.30 13.92
C CYS A 284 -6.74 2.10 15.25
N VAL A 285 -6.00 2.10 16.36
CA VAL A 285 -6.60 1.86 17.68
C VAL A 285 -7.41 3.07 18.17
N ALA A 286 -7.01 4.30 17.84
CA ALA A 286 -7.79 5.48 18.16
C ALA A 286 -9.16 5.47 17.44
N GLN A 287 -9.18 5.09 16.16
CA GLN A 287 -10.43 4.94 15.41
C GLN A 287 -11.26 3.75 15.90
N ALA A 288 -10.62 2.63 16.24
CA ALA A 288 -11.30 1.49 16.83
C ALA A 288 -11.99 1.89 18.14
N LEU A 289 -11.26 2.53 19.07
CA LEU A 289 -11.81 3.04 20.31
C LEU A 289 -12.96 4.03 20.07
N HIS A 290 -12.80 4.95 19.13
CA HIS A 290 -13.87 5.89 18.73
C HIS A 290 -15.12 5.16 18.22
N THR A 291 -14.97 4.06 17.48
CA THR A 291 -16.07 3.25 16.96
C THR A 291 -16.89 2.61 18.10
N PHE A 292 -16.23 2.20 19.19
CA PHE A 292 -16.92 1.73 20.40
C PHE A 292 -17.67 2.86 21.14
N GLY A 293 -17.35 4.12 20.86
CA GLY A 293 -17.96 5.29 21.52
C GLY A 293 -17.65 5.31 23.03
N GLY A 294 -18.63 5.66 23.85
CA GLY A 294 -18.45 5.72 25.31
C GLY A 294 -17.94 4.42 25.92
N TYR A 295 -18.32 3.27 25.37
CA TYR A 295 -17.82 1.96 25.84
C TYR A 295 -16.31 1.80 25.61
N GLY A 296 -15.74 2.38 24.56
CA GLY A 296 -14.29 2.33 24.30
C GLY A 296 -13.45 3.02 25.38
N LEU A 297 -14.05 3.94 26.16
CA LEU A 297 -13.40 4.64 27.27
C LEU A 297 -13.47 3.90 28.59
N THR A 298 -14.31 2.86 28.68
CA THR A 298 -14.45 2.09 29.92
C THR A 298 -13.42 0.95 30.00
N THR A 299 -13.05 0.57 31.21
CA THR A 299 -12.14 -0.56 31.44
C THR A 299 -12.85 -1.92 31.29
N GLU A 300 -14.15 -1.95 31.04
CA GLU A 300 -14.92 -3.17 30.80
C GLU A 300 -14.66 -3.76 29.41
N TYR A 301 -14.39 -2.89 28.41
CA TYR A 301 -14.01 -3.28 27.04
C TYR A 301 -12.50 -3.30 26.88
N ASP A 302 -11.99 -4.24 26.07
CA ASP A 302 -10.55 -4.46 25.94
C ASP A 302 -9.83 -3.49 24.98
N ILE A 303 -10.58 -2.76 24.15
CA ILE A 303 -10.00 -1.91 23.09
C ILE A 303 -9.03 -0.85 23.62
N HIS A 304 -9.19 -0.38 24.87
CA HIS A 304 -8.26 0.56 25.50
C HIS A 304 -6.88 -0.06 25.73
N LEU A 305 -6.77 -1.38 25.95
CA LEU A 305 -5.49 -2.08 26.12
C LEU A 305 -4.68 -2.00 24.82
N PHE A 306 -5.34 -2.20 23.66
CA PHE A 306 -4.73 -2.01 22.35
C PHE A 306 -4.23 -0.58 22.16
N ASN A 307 -5.06 0.41 22.55
CA ASN A 307 -4.72 1.82 22.43
C ASN A 307 -3.45 2.19 23.23
N LEU A 308 -3.36 1.73 24.48
CA LEU A 308 -2.23 2.02 25.35
C LEU A 308 -0.94 1.37 24.82
N ARG A 309 -0.98 0.10 24.40
CA ARG A 309 0.19 -0.62 23.91
C ARG A 309 0.65 -0.13 22.54
N ALA A 310 -0.25 0.18 21.61
CA ALA A 310 0.10 0.76 20.33
C ALA A 310 0.89 2.07 20.47
N LYS A 311 0.59 2.85 21.52
CA LYS A 311 1.33 4.07 21.80
C LYS A 311 2.62 3.82 22.56
N ALA A 312 2.61 2.94 23.57
CA ALA A 312 3.75 2.74 24.47
C ALA A 312 4.93 2.00 23.83
N TRP A 313 4.68 0.94 23.05
CA TRP A 313 5.74 0.08 22.52
C TRP A 313 6.80 0.83 21.70
N PRO A 314 6.45 1.68 20.72
CA PRO A 314 7.47 2.40 19.96
C PRO A 314 8.17 3.51 20.76
N LEU A 315 7.53 4.04 21.83
CA LEU A 315 8.08 5.13 22.61
C LEU A 315 9.33 4.75 23.43
N VAL A 316 9.60 3.46 23.62
CA VAL A 316 10.84 3.00 24.28
C VAL A 316 12.09 3.42 23.47
N TYR A 317 11.96 3.46 22.13
CA TYR A 317 13.02 3.97 21.25
C TYR A 317 13.13 5.51 21.30
N GLY A 318 12.01 6.19 21.51
CA GLY A 318 11.90 7.65 21.51
C GLY A 318 10.74 8.16 20.68
N ASP A 319 10.81 9.41 20.24
CA ASP A 319 9.80 10.00 19.35
C ASP A 319 9.83 9.29 17.98
N PRO A 320 8.71 8.73 17.50
CA PRO A 320 8.64 8.12 16.17
C PRO A 320 9.08 9.06 15.02
N ALA A 321 9.03 10.37 15.19
CA ALA A 321 9.53 11.33 14.20
C ALA A 321 11.04 11.15 13.94
N LEU A 322 11.82 10.69 14.93
CA LEU A 322 13.25 10.41 14.78
C LEU A 322 13.51 9.28 13.75
N LEU A 323 12.60 8.31 13.65
CA LEU A 323 12.70 7.24 12.65
C LEU A 323 12.53 7.76 11.23
N LEU A 324 11.68 8.78 11.05
CA LEU A 324 11.51 9.42 9.74
C LEU A 324 12.71 10.30 9.38
N ASP A 325 13.29 11.00 10.36
CA ASP A 325 14.54 11.73 10.19
C ASP A 325 15.69 10.80 9.80
N GLU A 326 15.79 9.64 10.47
CA GLU A 326 16.76 8.59 10.16
C GLU A 326 16.58 8.06 8.74
N ALA A 327 15.34 7.76 8.33
CA ALA A 327 15.04 7.36 6.96
C ALA A 327 15.48 8.43 5.95
N GLY A 328 15.25 9.70 6.25
CA GLY A 328 15.67 10.83 5.43
C GLY A 328 17.18 10.92 5.26
N ARG A 329 17.95 10.75 6.33
CA ARG A 329 19.42 10.72 6.26
C ARG A 329 19.94 9.52 5.47
N ARG A 330 19.33 8.35 5.66
CA ARG A 330 19.68 7.10 4.93
C ARG A 330 19.40 7.21 3.43
N LEU A 331 18.28 7.83 3.04
CA LEU A 331 17.92 8.00 1.63
C LEU A 331 18.70 9.13 0.93
N TYR A 332 18.95 10.24 1.62
CA TYR A 332 19.38 11.47 0.97
C TYR A 332 20.72 12.05 1.44
N ALA A 333 21.25 11.60 2.59
CA ALA A 333 22.53 12.05 3.13
C ALA A 333 23.61 10.96 3.17
N GLY A 334 23.32 9.75 2.68
CA GLY A 334 24.30 8.66 2.59
C GLY A 334 24.62 7.97 3.92
N GLU A 335 23.79 8.16 4.95
CA GLU A 335 23.93 7.41 6.22
C GLU A 335 23.66 5.92 5.96
N THR A 336 24.52 5.06 6.48
CA THR A 336 24.40 3.60 6.38
C THR A 336 23.96 3.00 7.72
N ALA A 337 23.33 1.82 7.68
CA ALA A 337 22.95 1.05 8.85
C ALA A 337 23.66 -0.31 8.87
N SER A 338 24.02 -0.78 10.04
CA SER A 338 24.34 -2.18 10.27
C SER A 338 23.02 -2.96 10.30
N LEU A 339 22.91 -4.04 9.54
CA LEU A 339 21.65 -4.77 9.38
C LEU A 339 21.77 -6.22 9.87
N PRO A 340 20.70 -6.77 10.46
CA PRO A 340 20.69 -8.15 10.91
C PRO A 340 20.68 -9.13 9.72
N PRO A 341 21.11 -10.39 9.91
CA PRO A 341 20.92 -11.43 8.90
C PRO A 341 19.41 -11.65 8.70
N ALA A 342 18.94 -11.57 7.46
CA ALA A 342 17.52 -11.76 7.13
C ALA A 342 17.11 -13.24 7.25
N GLY A 343 17.95 -14.18 6.83
CA GLY A 343 17.53 -15.54 6.54
C GLY A 343 16.65 -15.60 5.29
N ASP A 344 15.92 -16.68 5.12
CA ASP A 344 15.02 -16.87 3.98
C ASP A 344 13.80 -15.94 4.06
N CYS A 345 13.44 -15.34 2.94
CA CYS A 345 12.26 -14.52 2.78
C CYS A 345 11.43 -15.05 1.60
N PRO A 346 10.19 -15.51 1.79
CA PRO A 346 9.40 -16.09 0.71
C PRO A 346 8.78 -15.03 -0.21
N ILE A 347 8.80 -13.79 0.22
CA ILE A 347 8.15 -12.67 -0.49
C ILE A 347 9.01 -12.26 -1.67
N GLU A 348 8.39 -12.09 -2.83
CA GLU A 348 9.05 -11.63 -4.04
C GLU A 348 8.23 -10.56 -4.73
N PHE A 349 8.88 -9.49 -5.15
CA PHE A 349 8.28 -8.42 -5.96
C PHE A 349 8.77 -8.43 -7.42
N ASP A 350 9.62 -9.39 -7.80
CA ASP A 350 10.07 -9.58 -9.17
C ASP A 350 8.91 -10.03 -10.08
N LEU A 351 8.81 -9.45 -11.25
CA LEU A 351 7.77 -9.74 -12.24
C LEU A 351 8.12 -10.93 -13.16
N GLY A 352 9.35 -11.45 -13.07
CA GLY A 352 9.83 -12.60 -13.84
C GLY A 352 10.45 -12.24 -15.20
N GLU A 353 11.04 -13.26 -15.85
CA GLU A 353 11.83 -13.07 -17.08
C GLU A 353 10.99 -12.63 -18.29
N ASP A 354 9.75 -13.09 -18.42
CA ASP A 354 8.86 -12.66 -19.51
C ASP A 354 8.50 -11.15 -19.39
N ALA A 355 8.39 -10.63 -18.17
CA ALA A 355 8.24 -9.22 -17.88
C ALA A 355 9.50 -8.42 -18.24
N ALA A 356 10.68 -8.93 -17.83
CA ALA A 356 11.96 -8.32 -18.18
C ALA A 356 12.19 -8.31 -19.70
N GLN A 357 11.83 -9.39 -20.41
CA GLN A 357 11.89 -9.45 -21.86
C GLN A 357 10.98 -8.41 -22.51
N MET A 358 9.77 -8.24 -22.02
CA MET A 358 8.83 -7.24 -22.55
C MET A 358 9.35 -5.81 -22.36
N THR A 359 9.95 -5.51 -21.21
CA THR A 359 10.61 -4.22 -20.98
C THR A 359 11.70 -3.97 -22.01
N ARG A 360 12.60 -4.95 -22.24
CA ARG A 360 13.67 -4.82 -23.26
C ARG A 360 13.12 -4.59 -24.67
N GLU A 361 12.05 -5.27 -25.06
CA GLU A 361 11.42 -5.07 -26.38
C GLU A 361 10.86 -3.66 -26.55
N ILE A 362 10.22 -3.11 -25.52
CA ILE A 362 9.66 -1.76 -25.53
C ILE A 362 10.79 -0.72 -25.52
N ASP A 363 11.82 -0.89 -24.72
CA ASP A 363 12.98 0.00 -24.69
C ASP A 363 13.67 0.06 -26.04
N ALA A 364 13.89 -1.08 -26.67
CA ALA A 364 14.48 -1.17 -28.00
C ALA A 364 13.61 -0.46 -29.06
N PHE A 365 12.28 -0.62 -28.98
CA PHE A 365 11.34 0.06 -29.87
C PHE A 365 11.43 1.58 -29.72
N PHE A 366 11.31 2.10 -28.51
CA PHE A 366 11.35 3.56 -28.30
C PHE A 366 12.72 4.14 -28.69
N THR A 367 13.80 3.45 -28.41
CA THR A 367 15.15 3.91 -28.77
C THR A 367 15.36 3.98 -30.28
N SER A 368 14.81 3.02 -31.04
CA SER A 368 15.09 2.90 -32.48
C SER A 368 14.01 3.43 -33.40
N GLN A 369 12.74 3.51 -32.98
CA GLN A 369 11.61 3.79 -33.85
C GLN A 369 10.91 5.13 -33.58
N VAL A 370 11.15 5.74 -32.41
CA VAL A 370 10.48 6.99 -32.00
C VAL A 370 11.45 8.15 -32.08
N SER A 371 11.14 9.14 -32.94
CA SER A 371 11.96 10.34 -33.13
C SER A 371 11.82 11.35 -31.98
N ASP A 372 12.77 12.27 -31.87
CA ASP A 372 12.70 13.37 -30.91
C ASP A 372 11.50 14.30 -31.15
N GLU A 373 11.12 14.49 -32.44
CA GLU A 373 9.91 15.23 -32.80
C GLU A 373 8.66 14.54 -32.25
N GLU A 374 8.51 13.22 -32.41
CA GLU A 374 7.39 12.47 -31.83
C GLU A 374 7.38 12.53 -30.31
N ARG A 375 8.56 12.42 -29.68
CA ARG A 375 8.69 12.53 -28.20
C ARG A 375 8.28 13.90 -27.68
N SER A 376 8.52 14.97 -28.42
CA SER A 376 8.17 16.33 -28.01
C SER A 376 6.65 16.55 -27.87
N HIS A 377 5.83 15.65 -28.43
CA HIS A 377 4.37 15.65 -28.29
C HIS A 377 3.86 14.81 -27.14
N PHE A 378 4.73 14.08 -26.44
CA PHE A 378 4.27 13.23 -25.34
C PHE A 378 3.77 14.10 -24.19
N HIS A 379 2.59 13.72 -23.69
CA HIS A 379 1.92 14.37 -22.58
C HIS A 379 1.23 13.31 -21.72
N TYR A 380 1.04 13.58 -20.45
CA TYR A 380 0.43 12.63 -19.52
C TYR A 380 -1.08 12.39 -19.76
N SER A 381 -1.75 13.30 -20.52
CA SER A 381 -3.17 13.22 -20.85
C SER A 381 -3.39 12.68 -22.27
N TRP A 382 -4.65 12.66 -22.69
CA TRP A 382 -5.06 12.30 -24.06
C TRP A 382 -4.40 13.16 -25.15
N GLU A 383 -3.98 14.38 -24.82
CA GLU A 383 -3.29 15.26 -25.78
C GLU A 383 -1.90 14.75 -26.17
N GLY A 384 -1.33 13.83 -25.37
CA GLY A 384 -0.10 13.09 -25.71
C GLY A 384 -0.30 11.95 -26.70
N PHE A 385 -1.49 11.77 -27.27
CA PHE A 385 -1.73 10.77 -28.29
C PHE A 385 -1.03 11.14 -29.62
N VAL A 386 -0.04 10.33 -30.00
CA VAL A 386 0.72 10.51 -31.25
C VAL A 386 0.35 9.39 -32.23
N PRO A 387 -0.50 9.66 -33.26
CA PRO A 387 -1.00 8.63 -34.17
C PRO A 387 0.09 7.82 -34.85
N THR A 388 1.23 8.46 -35.23
CA THR A 388 2.36 7.77 -35.87
C THR A 388 3.02 6.76 -34.95
N VAL A 389 3.23 7.10 -33.67
CA VAL A 389 3.79 6.18 -32.66
C VAL A 389 2.80 5.05 -32.37
N HIS A 390 1.50 5.36 -32.27
CA HIS A 390 0.46 4.38 -32.06
C HIS A 390 0.42 3.34 -33.19
N LYS A 391 0.52 3.78 -34.43
CA LYS A 391 0.60 2.92 -35.62
C LYS A 391 1.86 2.06 -35.63
N LYS A 392 3.04 2.67 -35.36
CA LYS A 392 4.32 1.94 -35.26
C LYS A 392 4.28 0.84 -34.19
N LEU A 393 3.66 1.11 -33.03
CA LEU A 393 3.44 0.11 -31.96
C LEU A 393 2.55 -1.05 -32.44
N ALA A 394 1.48 -0.75 -33.18
CA ALA A 394 0.62 -1.78 -33.77
C ALA A 394 1.39 -2.65 -34.77
N ASP A 395 2.17 -2.04 -35.66
CA ASP A 395 2.96 -2.74 -36.68
C ASP A 395 4.06 -3.61 -36.03
N ALA A 396 4.61 -3.20 -34.89
CA ALA A 396 5.58 -3.95 -34.10
C ALA A 396 4.93 -5.04 -33.20
N GLY A 397 3.60 -5.11 -33.13
CA GLY A 397 2.88 -6.03 -32.22
C GLY A 397 3.04 -5.67 -30.73
N LEU A 398 3.34 -4.40 -30.44
CA LEU A 398 3.57 -3.88 -29.07
C LEU A 398 2.42 -2.98 -28.56
N LEU A 399 1.42 -2.69 -29.43
CA LEU A 399 0.34 -1.78 -29.05
C LEU A 399 -0.56 -2.37 -27.94
N PHE A 400 -0.94 -3.63 -28.08
CA PHE A 400 -1.82 -4.35 -27.15
C PHE A 400 -1.26 -5.74 -26.84
N PRO A 401 -0.07 -5.84 -26.26
CA PRO A 401 0.62 -7.11 -26.13
C PRO A 401 -0.10 -8.10 -25.20
N GLY A 402 -0.92 -7.61 -24.27
CA GLY A 402 -1.71 -8.43 -23.35
C GLY A 402 -2.98 -9.06 -23.92
N LEU A 403 -3.39 -8.67 -25.13
CA LEU A 403 -4.60 -9.22 -25.74
C LEU A 403 -4.45 -10.69 -26.15
N PRO A 404 -5.56 -11.44 -26.28
CA PRO A 404 -5.56 -12.78 -26.86
C PRO A 404 -4.95 -12.81 -28.27
N GLY A 405 -4.40 -13.95 -28.67
CA GLY A 405 -3.70 -14.12 -29.96
C GLY A 405 -4.59 -13.90 -31.19
N ASP A 406 -5.89 -14.20 -31.11
CA ASP A 406 -6.90 -13.90 -32.14
C ASP A 406 -7.16 -12.40 -32.30
N LEU A 407 -6.80 -11.58 -31.30
CA LEU A 407 -6.75 -10.12 -31.35
C LEU A 407 -5.31 -9.60 -31.57
N ARG A 408 -4.44 -10.37 -32.17
CA ARG A 408 -3.03 -10.04 -32.42
C ARG A 408 -2.18 -9.76 -31.16
N GLY A 409 -2.67 -10.14 -29.99
CA GLY A 409 -1.90 -10.04 -28.75
C GLY A 409 -0.88 -11.17 -28.60
N LYS A 410 0.07 -10.97 -27.70
CA LYS A 410 1.12 -11.97 -27.40
C LYS A 410 0.70 -12.96 -26.31
N LYS A 411 -0.50 -12.86 -25.77
CA LYS A 411 -0.99 -13.64 -24.60
C LYS A 411 -0.05 -13.55 -23.40
N LEU A 412 0.47 -12.38 -23.14
CA LEU A 412 1.42 -12.15 -22.06
C LEU A 412 0.83 -12.53 -20.70
N SER A 413 1.72 -12.95 -19.80
CA SER A 413 1.38 -13.04 -18.39
C SER A 413 0.89 -11.68 -17.86
N HIS A 414 0.16 -11.70 -16.76
CA HIS A 414 -0.29 -10.47 -16.12
C HIS A 414 0.89 -9.56 -15.73
N TYR A 415 1.98 -10.17 -15.28
CA TYR A 415 3.20 -9.46 -14.89
C TYR A 415 3.93 -8.82 -16.07
N ALA A 416 4.00 -9.51 -17.20
CA ALA A 416 4.56 -8.91 -18.42
C ALA A 416 3.72 -7.75 -18.97
N GLN A 417 2.40 -7.76 -18.76
CA GLN A 417 1.54 -6.61 -19.07
C GLN A 417 1.83 -5.42 -18.15
N MET A 418 2.05 -5.66 -16.86
CA MET A 418 2.47 -4.61 -15.92
C MET A 418 3.79 -3.99 -16.35
N ALA A 419 4.79 -4.82 -16.63
CA ALA A 419 6.11 -4.38 -17.08
C ALA A 419 6.03 -3.57 -18.39
N ALA A 420 5.16 -3.99 -19.32
CA ALA A 420 4.92 -3.21 -20.55
C ALA A 420 4.41 -1.80 -20.25
N MET A 421 3.43 -1.68 -19.35
CA MET A 421 2.89 -0.37 -18.95
C MET A 421 3.95 0.50 -18.28
N ASP A 422 4.81 -0.09 -17.45
CA ASP A 422 5.89 0.63 -16.76
C ASP A 422 6.98 1.08 -17.75
N ALA A 423 7.32 0.25 -18.74
CA ALA A 423 8.28 0.60 -19.79
C ALA A 423 7.76 1.75 -20.67
N PHE A 424 6.49 1.75 -21.07
CA PHE A 424 5.90 2.90 -21.77
C PHE A 424 6.01 4.18 -20.95
N GLU A 425 5.67 4.13 -19.67
CA GLU A 425 5.75 5.29 -18.80
C GLU A 425 7.18 5.79 -18.60
N HIS A 426 8.16 4.87 -18.53
CA HIS A 426 9.59 5.21 -18.44
C HIS A 426 10.04 6.08 -19.64
N HIS A 427 9.53 5.78 -20.83
CA HIS A 427 9.78 6.60 -22.03
C HIS A 427 8.92 7.87 -22.12
N GLY A 428 8.16 8.19 -21.08
CA GLY A 428 7.24 9.35 -21.06
C GLY A 428 5.99 9.17 -21.92
N TYR A 429 5.75 7.98 -22.45
CA TYR A 429 4.60 7.67 -23.29
C TYR A 429 3.45 7.14 -22.43
N ASN A 430 2.81 8.03 -21.70
CA ASN A 430 1.53 7.70 -21.06
C ASN A 430 0.44 7.71 -22.14
N ASN A 431 -0.15 6.55 -22.42
CA ASN A 431 -1.08 6.40 -23.55
C ASN A 431 -2.49 5.99 -23.07
N PRO A 432 -3.28 6.92 -22.51
CA PRO A 432 -4.66 6.62 -22.09
C PRO A 432 -5.52 6.15 -23.27
N ALA A 433 -5.23 6.61 -24.50
CA ALA A 433 -5.92 6.17 -25.70
C ALA A 433 -5.74 4.67 -25.97
N ALA A 434 -4.52 4.14 -25.81
CA ALA A 434 -4.26 2.71 -25.95
C ALA A 434 -4.94 1.91 -24.83
N ASN A 435 -4.82 2.34 -23.58
CA ASN A 435 -5.40 1.64 -22.43
C ASN A 435 -6.93 1.52 -22.54
N VAL A 436 -7.62 2.61 -22.86
CA VAL A 436 -9.07 2.60 -23.05
C VAL A 436 -9.45 1.77 -24.28
N THR A 437 -8.70 1.90 -25.39
CA THR A 437 -8.99 1.12 -26.61
C THR A 437 -8.80 -0.38 -26.38
N GLN A 438 -7.76 -0.81 -25.66
CA GLN A 438 -7.57 -2.21 -25.29
C GLN A 438 -8.75 -2.76 -24.48
N MET A 439 -9.20 -2.00 -23.48
CA MET A 439 -10.36 -2.37 -22.66
C MET A 439 -11.63 -2.49 -23.52
N VAL A 440 -11.91 -1.50 -24.36
CA VAL A 440 -13.07 -1.52 -25.27
C VAL A 440 -13.00 -2.69 -26.25
N ALA A 441 -11.81 -3.01 -26.78
CA ALA A 441 -11.61 -4.15 -27.65
C ALA A 441 -11.96 -5.48 -26.95
N LEU A 442 -11.57 -5.67 -25.70
CA LEU A 442 -11.94 -6.85 -24.90
C LEU A 442 -13.46 -6.92 -24.66
N ILE A 443 -14.11 -5.79 -24.41
CA ILE A 443 -15.58 -5.74 -24.25
C ILE A 443 -16.29 -6.07 -25.56
N ILE A 444 -15.83 -5.54 -26.70
CA ILE A 444 -16.37 -5.90 -28.03
C ILE A 444 -16.13 -7.40 -28.30
N HIS A 445 -14.94 -7.91 -28.04
CA HIS A 445 -14.62 -9.33 -28.24
C HIS A 445 -15.54 -10.26 -27.44
N ARG A 446 -15.85 -9.89 -26.18
CA ARG A 446 -16.69 -10.70 -25.28
C ARG A 446 -18.19 -10.57 -25.53
N PHE A 447 -18.69 -9.38 -25.87
CA PHE A 447 -20.12 -9.06 -25.89
C PHE A 447 -20.63 -8.57 -27.22
N GLY A 448 -19.78 -8.26 -28.19
CA GLY A 448 -20.15 -7.75 -29.50
C GLY A 448 -20.70 -8.84 -30.42
N SER A 449 -21.53 -8.43 -31.40
CA SER A 449 -21.93 -9.27 -32.51
C SER A 449 -20.75 -9.61 -33.44
N ASP A 450 -20.86 -10.64 -34.27
CA ASP A 450 -19.81 -10.99 -35.23
C ASP A 450 -19.60 -9.88 -36.26
N GLU A 451 -20.66 -9.18 -36.64
CA GLU A 451 -20.62 -8.01 -37.55
C GLU A 451 -19.79 -6.87 -36.90
N LEU A 452 -20.08 -6.50 -35.66
CA LEU A 452 -19.35 -5.47 -34.95
C LEU A 452 -17.87 -5.85 -34.78
N LYS A 453 -17.58 -7.11 -34.40
CA LYS A 453 -16.20 -7.62 -34.26
C LYS A 453 -15.45 -7.52 -35.59
N ALA A 454 -16.08 -7.91 -36.70
CA ALA A 454 -15.45 -7.87 -38.02
C ALA A 454 -15.16 -6.45 -38.51
N ASP A 455 -16.01 -5.49 -38.17
CA ASP A 455 -15.87 -4.09 -38.62
C ASP A 455 -14.88 -3.30 -37.74
N VAL A 456 -14.97 -3.41 -36.39
CA VAL A 456 -14.29 -2.51 -35.49
C VAL A 456 -12.94 -3.08 -35.03
N LEU A 457 -12.86 -4.36 -34.62
CA LEU A 457 -11.64 -4.91 -34.02
C LEU A 457 -10.40 -4.83 -34.93
N PRO A 458 -10.48 -5.12 -36.27
CA PRO A 458 -9.29 -5.00 -37.11
C PRO A 458 -8.70 -3.59 -37.13
N ARG A 459 -9.52 -2.55 -37.13
CA ARG A 459 -9.09 -1.15 -37.15
C ARG A 459 -8.44 -0.73 -35.84
N LEU A 460 -8.94 -1.23 -34.68
CA LEU A 460 -8.33 -1.02 -33.40
C LEU A 460 -6.96 -1.71 -33.34
N MET A 461 -6.89 -2.98 -33.75
CA MET A 461 -5.67 -3.79 -33.70
C MET A 461 -4.57 -3.30 -34.66
N GLN A 462 -4.94 -2.61 -35.73
CA GLN A 462 -4.00 -1.99 -36.68
C GLN A 462 -3.56 -0.58 -36.25
N GLY A 463 -4.06 -0.08 -35.13
CA GLY A 463 -3.75 1.27 -34.65
C GLY A 463 -4.38 2.38 -35.51
N GLU A 464 -5.41 2.08 -36.32
CA GLU A 464 -6.09 3.03 -37.21
C GLU A 464 -7.24 3.75 -36.53
N ALA A 465 -7.72 3.22 -35.39
CA ALA A 465 -8.82 3.76 -34.64
C ALA A 465 -8.56 3.60 -33.13
N ILE A 466 -9.08 4.55 -32.37
CA ILE A 466 -9.09 4.52 -30.90
C ILE A 466 -10.50 4.73 -30.36
N CYS A 467 -10.71 4.36 -29.11
CA CYS A 467 -11.99 4.45 -28.42
C CYS A 467 -11.92 5.38 -27.22
N SER A 468 -13.06 5.99 -26.89
CA SER A 468 -13.30 6.71 -25.63
C SER A 468 -14.47 6.13 -24.85
N LEU A 469 -14.71 6.62 -23.61
CA LEU A 469 -15.77 6.14 -22.72
C LEU A 469 -16.86 7.21 -22.56
N GLY A 470 -18.11 6.83 -22.74
CA GLY A 470 -19.29 7.68 -22.60
C GLY A 470 -20.20 7.16 -21.48
N TYR A 471 -19.75 7.22 -20.22
CA TYR A 471 -20.52 6.74 -19.07
C TYR A 471 -21.23 7.88 -18.35
N SER A 472 -20.46 8.89 -17.94
CA SER A 472 -20.96 10.02 -17.14
C SER A 472 -21.89 10.94 -17.94
N GLU A 473 -22.85 11.53 -17.24
CA GLU A 473 -23.79 12.52 -17.78
C GLU A 473 -23.83 13.75 -16.84
N PRO A 474 -24.40 14.89 -17.28
CA PRO A 474 -24.53 16.07 -16.41
C PRO A 474 -25.22 15.78 -15.07
N GLY A 475 -26.14 14.81 -15.03
CA GLY A 475 -26.90 14.41 -13.83
C GLY A 475 -26.41 13.13 -13.14
N SER A 476 -25.42 12.40 -13.69
CA SER A 476 -24.96 11.13 -13.14
C SER A 476 -23.47 10.90 -13.41
N GLY A 477 -22.69 10.78 -12.34
CA GLY A 477 -21.27 10.42 -12.37
C GLY A 477 -21.02 9.17 -11.53
N SER A 478 -20.90 9.31 -10.20
CA SER A 478 -20.72 8.16 -9.29
C SER A 478 -21.86 7.14 -9.34
N ASP A 479 -23.10 7.59 -9.58
CA ASP A 479 -24.25 6.74 -9.84
C ASP A 479 -24.42 6.52 -11.36
N VAL A 480 -23.47 5.81 -11.96
CA VAL A 480 -23.43 5.56 -13.40
C VAL A 480 -24.70 4.87 -13.93
N PHE A 481 -25.36 4.07 -13.09
CA PHE A 481 -26.61 3.38 -13.46
C PHE A 481 -27.84 4.31 -13.49
N ALA A 482 -27.71 5.55 -13.05
CA ALA A 482 -28.74 6.59 -13.21
C ALA A 482 -28.73 7.27 -14.59
N ALA A 483 -27.99 6.72 -15.57
CA ALA A 483 -27.89 7.23 -16.93
C ALA A 483 -29.26 7.48 -17.57
N GLN A 484 -29.40 8.62 -18.25
CA GLN A 484 -30.64 9.10 -18.91
C GLN A 484 -30.53 9.20 -20.44
N CYS A 485 -29.30 9.19 -21.00
CA CYS A 485 -29.09 9.16 -22.43
C CYS A 485 -29.86 7.97 -23.03
N LYS A 486 -30.84 8.22 -23.91
CA LYS A 486 -31.81 7.21 -24.38
C LYS A 486 -31.30 6.51 -25.63
N ALA A 487 -31.57 5.20 -25.71
CA ALA A 487 -31.52 4.45 -26.94
C ALA A 487 -32.92 3.87 -27.19
N THR A 488 -33.57 4.34 -28.26
CA THR A 488 -34.91 3.94 -28.62
C THR A 488 -34.86 3.03 -29.84
N PRO A 489 -35.52 1.86 -29.85
CA PRO A 489 -35.59 1.01 -31.05
C PRO A 489 -36.19 1.75 -32.25
N GLU A 490 -35.51 1.72 -33.40
CA GLU A 490 -35.99 2.33 -34.66
C GLU A 490 -35.61 1.46 -35.85
N GLY A 491 -36.59 0.89 -36.49
CA GLY A 491 -36.39 -0.02 -37.61
C GLY A 491 -35.60 -1.28 -37.24
N LYS A 492 -34.42 -1.48 -37.83
CA LYS A 492 -33.49 -2.58 -37.54
C LYS A 492 -32.31 -2.13 -36.64
N GLY A 493 -32.47 -1.03 -35.92
CA GLY A 493 -31.41 -0.47 -35.12
C GLY A 493 -31.92 0.37 -33.96
N TRP A 494 -31.14 1.33 -33.59
CA TRP A 494 -31.39 2.19 -32.43
C TRP A 494 -31.18 3.67 -32.78
N ARG A 495 -32.01 4.53 -32.23
CA ARG A 495 -31.82 5.97 -32.20
C ARG A 495 -31.36 6.40 -30.82
N ILE A 496 -30.22 7.09 -30.76
CA ILE A 496 -29.63 7.57 -29.54
C ILE A 496 -29.80 9.08 -29.42
N ASP A 497 -30.33 9.52 -28.26
CA ASP A 497 -30.58 10.91 -27.93
C ASP A 497 -30.09 11.20 -26.52
N GLY A 498 -29.27 12.26 -26.32
CA GLY A 498 -28.81 12.68 -25.01
C GLY A 498 -27.42 13.33 -24.98
N THR A 499 -26.86 13.39 -23.82
CA THR A 499 -25.55 14.07 -23.58
C THR A 499 -24.68 13.23 -22.68
N LYS A 500 -23.40 13.08 -23.04
CA LYS A 500 -22.39 12.51 -22.17
C LYS A 500 -21.36 13.56 -21.79
N MET A 501 -20.83 13.46 -20.57
CA MET A 501 -19.89 14.43 -19.99
C MET A 501 -18.57 13.74 -19.65
N PHE A 502 -17.48 14.50 -19.67
CA PHE A 502 -16.13 14.00 -19.39
C PHE A 502 -15.72 12.83 -20.31
N THR A 503 -16.14 12.90 -21.59
CA THR A 503 -15.78 11.93 -22.62
C THR A 503 -14.36 12.27 -23.12
N SER A 504 -13.35 11.96 -22.28
CA SER A 504 -11.95 12.28 -22.59
C SER A 504 -11.51 11.57 -23.87
N GLY A 505 -10.76 12.26 -24.71
CA GLY A 505 -10.29 11.74 -26.00
C GLY A 505 -11.36 11.64 -27.10
N ALA A 506 -12.63 12.06 -26.89
CA ALA A 506 -13.67 11.97 -27.92
C ALA A 506 -13.33 12.74 -29.21
N ASN A 507 -12.53 13.83 -29.10
CA ASN A 507 -12.05 14.58 -30.26
C ASN A 507 -11.01 13.81 -31.11
N LEU A 508 -10.40 12.79 -30.55
CA LEU A 508 -9.37 11.96 -31.20
C LEU A 508 -9.91 10.58 -31.59
N SER A 509 -10.94 10.11 -30.89
CA SER A 509 -11.46 8.76 -31.00
C SER A 509 -12.39 8.58 -32.22
N SER A 510 -12.36 7.37 -32.78
CA SER A 510 -13.29 6.95 -33.81
C SER A 510 -14.62 6.46 -33.24
N TYR A 511 -14.58 5.87 -32.06
CA TYR A 511 -15.71 5.23 -31.40
C TYR A 511 -15.78 5.62 -29.92
N VAL A 512 -16.98 5.55 -29.36
CA VAL A 512 -17.23 5.67 -27.93
C VAL A 512 -18.02 4.46 -27.43
N LEU A 513 -17.57 3.89 -26.31
CA LEU A 513 -18.32 2.88 -25.56
C LEU A 513 -19.31 3.61 -24.65
N MET A 514 -20.60 3.46 -24.92
CA MET A 514 -21.69 4.20 -24.26
C MET A 514 -22.61 3.31 -23.45
N LEU A 515 -23.03 3.80 -22.28
CA LEU A 515 -24.16 3.26 -21.51
C LEU A 515 -25.40 4.10 -21.78
N CYS A 516 -26.49 3.47 -22.24
CA CYS A 516 -27.74 4.14 -22.59
C CYS A 516 -28.93 3.54 -21.83
N ARG A 517 -29.99 4.36 -21.64
CA ARG A 517 -31.28 3.97 -21.10
C ARG A 517 -32.14 3.38 -22.24
N THR A 518 -32.45 2.09 -22.18
CA THR A 518 -33.30 1.39 -23.12
C THR A 518 -34.71 1.13 -22.59
N ASN A 519 -34.85 1.10 -21.24
CA ASN A 519 -36.17 0.86 -20.63
C ASN A 519 -36.32 1.76 -19.39
N THR A 520 -37.41 2.51 -19.33
CA THR A 520 -37.76 3.41 -18.19
C THR A 520 -38.82 2.85 -17.25
N GLU A 521 -39.41 1.70 -17.59
CA GLU A 521 -40.51 1.07 -16.84
C GLU A 521 -40.03 0.10 -15.76
N VAL A 522 -38.70 -0.09 -15.67
CA VAL A 522 -38.05 -1.00 -14.71
C VAL A 522 -37.12 -0.25 -13.78
N ALA A 523 -36.60 -0.93 -12.75
CA ALA A 523 -35.63 -0.35 -11.85
C ALA A 523 -34.41 0.21 -12.64
N LYS A 524 -33.82 1.33 -12.19
CA LYS A 524 -32.79 2.09 -12.92
C LYS A 524 -31.63 1.25 -13.46
N HIS A 525 -31.24 0.21 -12.72
CA HIS A 525 -30.14 -0.69 -13.11
C HIS A 525 -30.57 -1.79 -14.09
N ALA A 526 -31.87 -2.07 -14.23
CA ALA A 526 -32.38 -3.14 -15.06
C ALA A 526 -32.77 -2.68 -16.50
N GLY A 527 -32.76 -1.39 -16.78
CA GLY A 527 -33.18 -0.86 -18.09
C GLY A 527 -32.04 -0.16 -18.85
N LEU A 528 -30.84 -0.72 -18.80
CA LEU A 528 -29.64 -0.16 -19.41
C LEU A 528 -29.04 -1.12 -20.42
N THR A 529 -28.49 -0.57 -21.51
CA THR A 529 -27.79 -1.32 -22.57
C THR A 529 -26.52 -0.56 -22.97
N MET A 530 -25.47 -1.27 -23.34
CA MET A 530 -24.24 -0.67 -23.84
C MET A 530 -24.14 -0.76 -25.34
N PHE A 531 -23.55 0.27 -25.93
CA PHE A 531 -23.39 0.41 -27.38
C PHE A 531 -21.99 0.90 -27.74
N ILE A 532 -21.51 0.53 -28.92
CA ILE A 532 -20.42 1.22 -29.61
C ILE A 532 -21.04 2.24 -30.54
N VAL A 533 -20.65 3.51 -30.43
CA VAL A 533 -21.19 4.59 -31.27
C VAL A 533 -20.04 5.26 -32.01
N PRO A 534 -20.13 5.39 -33.36
CA PRO A 534 -19.13 6.15 -34.11
C PRO A 534 -19.24 7.65 -33.78
N LEU A 535 -18.14 8.26 -33.40
CA LEU A 535 -18.09 9.69 -33.03
C LEU A 535 -18.20 10.63 -34.26
N LYS A 536 -18.09 10.09 -35.48
CA LYS A 536 -18.30 10.82 -36.74
C LYS A 536 -19.69 10.58 -37.35
N ALA A 537 -20.59 9.87 -36.62
CA ALA A 537 -21.95 9.69 -37.09
C ALA A 537 -22.71 11.02 -37.15
N GLU A 538 -23.67 11.11 -38.09
CA GLU A 538 -24.58 12.24 -38.18
C GLU A 538 -25.34 12.40 -36.86
N GLY A 539 -25.44 13.64 -36.34
CA GLY A 539 -26.06 13.96 -35.05
C GLY A 539 -25.12 13.93 -33.85
N VAL A 540 -23.85 13.52 -34.02
CA VAL A 540 -22.87 13.60 -32.95
C VAL A 540 -22.13 14.95 -32.98
N THR A 541 -22.10 15.64 -31.82
CA THR A 541 -21.31 16.86 -31.63
C THR A 541 -20.37 16.70 -30.46
N VAL A 542 -19.11 17.06 -30.65
CA VAL A 542 -18.07 17.01 -29.58
C VAL A 542 -17.63 18.42 -29.23
N GLN A 543 -17.83 18.82 -27.96
CA GLN A 543 -17.47 20.13 -27.45
C GLN A 543 -16.33 20.02 -26.43
N PRO A 544 -15.24 20.83 -26.54
CA PRO A 544 -14.14 20.80 -25.57
C PRO A 544 -14.55 21.34 -24.21
N VAL A 545 -13.96 20.74 -23.17
CA VAL A 545 -13.95 21.23 -21.80
C VAL A 545 -12.51 21.23 -21.31
N TYR A 546 -11.99 22.39 -20.97
CA TYR A 546 -10.64 22.53 -20.45
C TYR A 546 -10.64 22.50 -18.94
N THR A 547 -9.73 21.71 -18.36
CA THR A 547 -9.57 21.59 -16.92
C THR A 547 -8.37 22.39 -16.44
N PHE A 548 -8.32 22.75 -15.16
CA PHE A 548 -7.16 23.43 -14.56
C PHE A 548 -5.95 22.48 -14.39
N GLN A 549 -6.14 21.20 -14.74
CA GLN A 549 -5.09 20.18 -14.72
C GLN A 549 -4.21 20.16 -15.99
N ASP A 550 -4.35 21.14 -16.88
CA ASP A 550 -3.71 21.14 -18.20
C ASP A 550 -4.18 19.97 -19.08
N GLU A 551 -5.44 19.63 -18.98
CA GLU A 551 -6.06 18.52 -19.69
C GLU A 551 -7.35 18.96 -20.37
N ARG A 552 -7.58 18.47 -21.57
CA ARG A 552 -8.85 18.57 -22.26
C ARG A 552 -9.69 17.32 -22.06
N THR A 553 -10.93 17.49 -21.66
CA THR A 553 -11.99 16.49 -21.82
C THR A 553 -13.09 17.02 -22.74
N ASN A 554 -14.18 16.29 -22.89
CA ASN A 554 -15.23 16.72 -23.82
C ASN A 554 -16.63 16.46 -23.24
N ILE A 555 -17.60 17.27 -23.72
CA ILE A 555 -19.01 16.95 -23.69
C ILE A 555 -19.37 16.41 -25.09
N THR A 556 -20.13 15.35 -25.14
CA THR A 556 -20.62 14.77 -26.40
C THR A 556 -22.14 14.79 -26.42
N PHE A 557 -22.71 15.38 -27.47
CA PHE A 557 -24.16 15.48 -27.70
C PHE A 557 -24.56 14.49 -28.79
N TYR A 558 -25.69 13.86 -28.60
CA TYR A 558 -26.27 12.87 -29.49
C TYR A 558 -27.69 13.32 -29.81
N ASP A 559 -27.96 13.68 -31.08
CA ASP A 559 -29.25 14.14 -31.59
C ASP A 559 -29.66 13.28 -32.73
N ASN A 560 -30.65 12.42 -32.52
CA ASN A 560 -31.15 11.45 -33.49
C ASN A 560 -30.05 10.55 -34.11
N VAL A 561 -29.04 10.16 -33.38
CA VAL A 561 -27.94 9.32 -33.87
C VAL A 561 -28.43 7.89 -34.12
N ARG A 562 -28.35 7.44 -35.38
CA ARG A 562 -28.78 6.09 -35.75
C ARG A 562 -27.64 5.11 -35.85
N ILE A 563 -27.80 3.97 -35.17
CA ILE A 563 -26.84 2.85 -35.22
C ILE A 563 -27.59 1.54 -35.45
N PRO A 564 -26.98 0.56 -36.15
CA PRO A 564 -27.58 -0.76 -36.32
C PRO A 564 -27.63 -1.53 -35.00
N ASP A 565 -28.55 -2.51 -34.84
CA ASP A 565 -28.63 -3.35 -33.63
C ASP A 565 -27.37 -4.19 -33.42
N SER A 566 -26.64 -4.52 -34.48
CA SER A 566 -25.37 -5.24 -34.40
C SER A 566 -24.28 -4.49 -33.60
N TRP A 567 -24.42 -3.18 -33.35
CA TRP A 567 -23.50 -2.36 -32.59
C TRP A 567 -23.83 -2.29 -31.09
N ARG A 568 -24.84 -3.04 -30.67
CA ARG A 568 -25.18 -3.28 -29.28
C ARG A 568 -24.25 -4.33 -28.66
N LEU A 569 -23.91 -4.15 -27.39
CA LEU A 569 -23.08 -5.07 -26.63
C LEU A 569 -23.91 -5.85 -25.61
N GLY A 570 -23.94 -7.15 -25.78
CA GLY A 570 -24.75 -8.05 -24.94
C GLY A 570 -26.24 -7.93 -25.18
N GLU A 571 -27.07 -8.34 -24.22
CA GLU A 571 -28.53 -8.33 -24.32
C GLU A 571 -29.15 -6.95 -24.11
N VAL A 572 -30.32 -6.70 -24.66
CA VAL A 572 -31.09 -5.50 -24.34
C VAL A 572 -31.43 -5.52 -22.86
N ASP A 573 -31.29 -4.38 -22.18
CA ASP A 573 -31.45 -4.21 -20.74
C ASP A 573 -30.41 -4.98 -19.89
N GLY A 574 -29.39 -5.60 -20.54
CA GLY A 574 -28.29 -6.33 -19.92
C GLY A 574 -27.05 -5.48 -19.61
N GLY A 575 -27.16 -4.17 -19.68
CA GLY A 575 -26.03 -3.23 -19.59
C GLY A 575 -25.25 -3.30 -18.28
N VAL A 576 -25.86 -3.69 -17.18
CA VAL A 576 -25.15 -3.87 -15.88
C VAL A 576 -24.07 -4.94 -15.99
N LYS A 577 -24.35 -6.08 -16.63
CA LYS A 577 -23.38 -7.17 -16.80
C LYS A 577 -22.18 -6.71 -17.65
N THR A 578 -22.44 -6.03 -18.75
CA THR A 578 -21.39 -5.52 -19.66
C THR A 578 -20.57 -4.40 -18.98
N MET A 579 -21.26 -3.49 -18.28
CA MET A 579 -20.62 -2.40 -17.53
C MET A 579 -19.76 -2.91 -16.38
N SER A 580 -20.23 -3.91 -15.62
CA SER A 580 -19.45 -4.50 -14.54
C SER A 580 -18.15 -5.11 -15.06
N ALA A 581 -18.19 -5.82 -16.19
CA ALA A 581 -16.99 -6.36 -16.82
C ALA A 581 -16.03 -5.25 -17.29
N SER A 582 -16.55 -4.11 -17.74
CA SER A 582 -15.73 -2.95 -18.11
C SER A 582 -15.07 -2.30 -16.88
N LEU A 583 -15.82 -2.11 -15.80
CA LEU A 583 -15.31 -1.54 -14.54
C LEU A 583 -14.25 -2.45 -13.88
N GLU A 584 -14.39 -3.78 -13.98
CA GLU A 584 -13.36 -4.72 -13.49
C GLU A 584 -12.02 -4.51 -14.20
N LEU A 585 -12.03 -4.22 -15.51
CA LEU A 585 -10.81 -3.92 -16.26
C LEU A 585 -10.23 -2.53 -15.96
N GLU A 586 -11.06 -1.58 -15.54
CA GLU A 586 -10.65 -0.20 -15.19
C GLU A 586 -9.98 -0.11 -13.81
N HIS A 587 -10.42 -0.91 -12.82
CA HIS A 587 -10.04 -0.77 -11.42
C HIS A 587 -8.67 -1.38 -11.03
N GLY A 588 -7.80 -1.72 -11.97
CA GLY A 588 -6.54 -2.43 -11.71
C GLY A 588 -5.33 -1.56 -11.32
N GLY A 589 -5.38 -0.24 -11.42
CA GLY A 589 -4.21 0.64 -11.29
C GLY A 589 -4.28 1.65 -10.14
N GLY A 590 -3.13 1.86 -9.49
CA GLY A 590 -2.90 2.96 -8.54
C GLY A 590 -2.15 4.13 -9.21
N PHE A 591 -1.91 5.20 -8.43
CA PHE A 591 -1.19 6.40 -8.87
C PHE A 591 0.33 6.34 -8.57
N GLY A 592 0.88 5.17 -8.24
CA GLY A 592 2.29 4.99 -7.88
C GLY A 592 3.26 5.62 -8.87
N LYS A 593 3.00 5.49 -10.18
CA LYS A 593 3.84 6.09 -11.24
C LYS A 593 3.93 7.61 -11.16
N TYR A 594 2.79 8.28 -10.96
CA TYR A 594 2.77 9.74 -10.79
C TYR A 594 3.42 10.16 -9.48
N MET A 595 3.24 9.39 -8.41
CA MET A 595 3.88 9.62 -7.12
C MET A 595 5.42 9.49 -7.24
N ARG A 596 5.92 8.52 -8.02
CA ARG A 596 7.36 8.35 -8.28
C ARG A 596 7.93 9.55 -9.00
N LYS A 597 7.34 9.96 -10.14
CA LYS A 597 7.77 11.15 -10.88
C LYS A 597 7.72 12.42 -10.02
N MET A 598 6.68 12.54 -9.21
CA MET A 598 6.55 13.66 -8.27
C MET A 598 7.66 13.66 -7.21
N LEU A 599 8.00 12.50 -6.65
CA LEU A 599 9.12 12.37 -5.70
C LEU A 599 10.45 12.72 -6.37
N ASP A 600 10.70 12.22 -7.58
CA ASP A 600 11.91 12.51 -8.35
C ASP A 600 12.04 14.02 -8.64
N ALA A 601 10.95 14.67 -9.06
CA ALA A 601 10.89 16.12 -9.22
C ALA A 601 11.13 16.87 -7.90
N GLY A 602 10.57 16.39 -6.80
CA GLY A 602 10.79 16.91 -5.44
C GLY A 602 12.24 16.84 -5.01
N VAL A 603 12.89 15.70 -5.21
CA VAL A 603 14.32 15.49 -4.93
C VAL A 603 15.18 16.42 -5.81
N ALA A 604 14.89 16.49 -7.11
CA ALA A 604 15.59 17.37 -8.04
C ALA A 604 15.43 18.85 -7.65
N ALA A 605 14.24 19.29 -7.29
CA ALA A 605 13.99 20.64 -6.80
C ALA A 605 14.77 20.95 -5.51
N CYS A 606 14.76 20.02 -4.55
CA CYS A 606 15.49 20.19 -3.29
C CYS A 606 17.01 20.24 -3.47
N ARG A 607 17.57 19.63 -4.53
CA ARG A 607 18.99 19.76 -4.89
C ARG A 607 19.33 21.11 -5.50
N GLN A 608 18.39 21.73 -6.22
CA GLN A 608 18.60 23.01 -6.92
C GLN A 608 18.32 24.22 -6.02
N ILE A 609 17.33 24.12 -5.16
CA ILE A 609 16.89 25.22 -4.29
C ILE A 609 17.78 25.28 -3.06
N SER A 610 18.33 26.47 -2.78
CA SER A 610 19.10 26.72 -1.56
C SER A 610 18.36 27.68 -0.61
N ARG A 611 18.41 27.39 0.70
CA ARG A 611 17.91 28.25 1.76
C ARG A 611 19.00 28.40 2.83
N ASN A 612 19.24 29.64 3.26
CA ASN A 612 20.29 29.93 4.26
C ASN A 612 21.68 29.43 3.82
N GLY A 613 21.99 29.48 2.51
CA GLY A 613 23.27 29.07 1.95
C GLY A 613 23.50 27.56 1.80
N LYS A 614 22.47 26.73 2.05
CA LYS A 614 22.53 25.27 1.89
C LYS A 614 21.42 24.76 0.96
N PRO A 615 21.68 23.77 0.09
CA PRO A 615 20.63 23.08 -0.64
C PRO A 615 19.55 22.53 0.30
N LEU A 616 18.29 22.54 -0.11
CA LEU A 616 17.21 21.97 0.69
C LEU A 616 17.43 20.50 1.01
N ILE A 617 18.01 19.73 0.07
CA ILE A 617 18.28 18.30 0.25
C ILE A 617 19.23 18.00 1.41
N GLU A 618 20.04 18.96 1.86
CA GLU A 618 20.94 18.82 3.01
C GLU A 618 20.27 19.19 4.34
N GLN A 619 19.03 19.66 4.31
CA GLN A 619 18.29 20.07 5.50
C GLN A 619 17.46 18.89 6.02
N GLN A 620 17.59 18.56 7.30
CA GLN A 620 16.89 17.45 7.96
C GLN A 620 15.36 17.48 7.70
N GLN A 621 14.74 18.66 7.82
CA GLN A 621 13.31 18.81 7.58
C GLN A 621 12.91 18.44 6.14
N ALA A 622 13.72 18.78 5.15
CA ALA A 622 13.46 18.42 3.76
C ALA A 622 13.65 16.92 3.53
N GLN A 623 14.72 16.35 4.10
CA GLN A 623 14.98 14.91 4.03
C GLN A 623 13.83 14.09 4.64
N ALA A 624 13.32 14.48 5.81
CA ALA A 624 12.21 13.81 6.46
C ALA A 624 10.91 13.88 5.64
N ARG A 625 10.62 15.05 5.01
CA ARG A 625 9.44 15.20 4.15
C ARG A 625 9.54 14.36 2.88
N LEU A 626 10.70 14.33 2.24
CA LEU A 626 10.96 13.46 1.09
C LEU A 626 10.89 11.98 1.48
N ALA A 627 11.42 11.59 2.65
CA ALA A 627 11.31 10.22 3.16
C ALA A 627 9.85 9.81 3.42
N ARG A 628 9.01 10.71 3.91
CA ARG A 628 7.58 10.46 4.07
C ARG A 628 6.91 10.23 2.71
N THR A 629 7.22 11.06 1.70
CA THR A 629 6.73 10.85 0.33
C THR A 629 7.20 9.52 -0.24
N ALA A 630 8.46 9.13 -0.01
CA ALA A 630 8.99 7.82 -0.39
C ALA A 630 8.25 6.67 0.30
N ALA A 631 7.95 6.81 1.60
CA ALA A 631 7.17 5.82 2.34
C ALA A 631 5.76 5.65 1.76
N HIS A 632 5.06 6.73 1.45
CA HIS A 632 3.74 6.69 0.81
C HIS A 632 3.79 6.06 -0.59
N LEU A 633 4.83 6.36 -1.37
CA LEU A 633 5.07 5.74 -2.67
C LEU A 633 5.26 4.22 -2.53
N TRP A 634 6.16 3.77 -1.66
CA TRP A 634 6.40 2.34 -1.45
C TRP A 634 5.13 1.60 -1.00
N LEU A 635 4.37 2.20 -0.10
CA LEU A 635 3.07 1.64 0.30
C LEU A 635 2.08 1.54 -0.87
N ALA A 636 1.96 2.61 -1.67
CA ALA A 636 1.07 2.61 -2.83
C ALA A 636 1.47 1.53 -3.85
N GLU A 637 2.77 1.33 -4.08
CA GLU A 637 3.30 0.27 -4.94
C GLU A 637 3.02 -1.13 -4.38
N LEU A 638 3.31 -1.37 -3.09
CA LEU A 638 3.08 -2.67 -2.44
C LEU A 638 1.60 -3.07 -2.44
N ILE A 639 0.70 -2.12 -2.12
CA ILE A 639 -0.75 -2.36 -2.18
C ILE A 639 -1.19 -2.65 -3.62
N THR A 640 -0.63 -1.96 -4.61
CA THR A 640 -0.89 -2.20 -6.03
C THR A 640 -0.35 -3.58 -6.45
N PHE A 641 0.88 -3.94 -6.08
CA PHE A 641 1.47 -5.25 -6.38
C PHE A 641 0.62 -6.38 -5.83
N ARG A 642 0.18 -6.28 -4.57
CA ARG A 642 -0.74 -7.28 -3.99
C ARG A 642 -2.05 -7.38 -4.77
N ALA A 643 -2.64 -6.25 -5.18
CA ALA A 643 -3.87 -6.26 -5.98
C ALA A 643 -3.66 -6.97 -7.32
N GLN A 644 -2.53 -6.76 -7.98
CA GLN A 644 -2.19 -7.39 -9.25
C GLN A 644 -1.86 -8.88 -9.08
N TRP A 645 -1.13 -9.23 -8.01
CA TRP A 645 -0.82 -10.61 -7.67
C TRP A 645 -2.08 -11.45 -7.43
N VAL A 646 -3.04 -10.94 -6.67
CA VAL A 646 -4.32 -11.62 -6.43
C VAL A 646 -5.08 -11.89 -7.75
N ILE A 647 -5.01 -10.97 -8.70
CA ILE A 647 -5.61 -11.15 -10.03
C ILE A 647 -4.85 -12.21 -10.84
N ALA A 648 -3.52 -12.12 -10.87
CA ALA A 648 -2.66 -13.03 -11.62
C ALA A 648 -2.80 -14.49 -11.12
N GLU A 649 -2.79 -14.66 -9.79
CA GLU A 649 -2.87 -15.96 -9.14
C GLU A 649 -4.32 -16.43 -8.88
N LYS A 650 -5.33 -15.69 -9.33
CA LYS A 650 -6.76 -16.00 -9.19
C LYS A 650 -7.19 -16.25 -7.73
N LYS A 651 -6.62 -15.50 -6.81
CA LYS A 651 -6.93 -15.58 -5.37
C LYS A 651 -8.16 -14.75 -5.02
N ALA A 652 -8.67 -14.93 -3.79
CA ALA A 652 -9.80 -14.16 -3.27
C ALA A 652 -9.47 -12.66 -3.25
N ASN A 653 -10.32 -11.85 -3.89
CA ASN A 653 -10.14 -10.40 -3.96
C ASN A 653 -11.02 -9.70 -2.91
N LEU A 654 -10.39 -9.21 -1.84
CA LEU A 654 -11.00 -8.45 -0.76
C LEU A 654 -10.95 -6.93 -1.03
N ALA A 655 -11.35 -6.49 -2.22
CA ALA A 655 -11.32 -5.09 -2.65
C ALA A 655 -9.90 -4.49 -2.76
N TYR A 656 -8.90 -5.29 -3.09
CA TYR A 656 -7.50 -4.82 -3.18
C TYR A 656 -7.28 -3.77 -4.27
N GLY A 657 -7.96 -3.86 -5.42
CA GLY A 657 -7.94 -2.81 -6.44
C GLY A 657 -8.48 -1.47 -5.92
N PRO A 658 -9.69 -1.42 -5.32
CA PRO A 658 -10.18 -0.24 -4.59
C PRO A 658 -9.21 0.30 -3.52
N MET A 659 -8.52 -0.56 -2.76
CA MET A 659 -7.51 -0.17 -1.78
C MET A 659 -6.32 0.52 -2.45
N ALA A 660 -5.79 -0.04 -3.54
CA ALA A 660 -4.67 0.52 -4.28
C ALA A 660 -5.02 1.90 -4.87
N LYS A 661 -6.17 2.03 -5.51
CA LYS A 661 -6.63 3.28 -6.09
C LYS A 661 -6.89 4.35 -5.02
N MET A 662 -7.64 4.03 -3.99
CA MET A 662 -8.00 4.97 -2.93
C MET A 662 -6.75 5.47 -2.18
N PHE A 663 -5.92 4.55 -1.68
CA PHE A 663 -4.72 4.90 -0.92
C PHE A 663 -3.76 5.79 -1.74
N SER A 664 -3.43 5.36 -2.97
CA SER A 664 -2.51 6.12 -3.82
C SER A 664 -3.06 7.49 -4.21
N SER A 665 -4.36 7.64 -4.48
CA SER A 665 -4.99 8.92 -4.80
C SER A 665 -4.88 9.91 -3.64
N GLU A 666 -5.21 9.48 -2.42
CA GLU A 666 -5.21 10.32 -1.21
C GLU A 666 -3.78 10.73 -0.83
N LYS A 667 -2.82 9.79 -0.95
CA LYS A 667 -1.41 10.10 -0.65
C LYS A 667 -0.79 10.98 -1.74
N PHE A 668 -1.11 10.75 -3.01
CA PHE A 668 -0.69 11.62 -4.11
C PHE A 668 -1.11 13.07 -3.88
N LEU A 669 -2.38 13.29 -3.50
CA LEU A 669 -2.90 14.63 -3.20
C LEU A 669 -2.19 15.25 -1.99
N THR A 670 -2.00 14.48 -0.92
CA THR A 670 -1.34 14.95 0.31
C THR A 670 0.11 15.35 0.05
N ASP A 671 0.85 14.47 -0.63
CA ASP A 671 2.27 14.67 -0.90
C ASP A 671 2.52 15.79 -1.93
N ALA A 672 1.63 15.92 -2.92
CA ALA A 672 1.72 17.01 -3.90
C ALA A 672 1.62 18.40 -3.23
N ARG A 673 0.71 18.54 -2.26
CA ARG A 673 0.61 19.77 -1.43
C ARG A 673 1.90 19.99 -0.65
N ASP A 674 2.36 18.94 0.03
CA ASP A 674 3.53 19.01 0.90
C ASP A 674 4.81 19.38 0.12
N LEU A 675 5.03 18.81 -1.06
CA LEU A 675 6.21 19.11 -1.87
C LEU A 675 6.15 20.52 -2.48
N LEU A 676 4.96 21.04 -2.82
CA LEU A 676 4.80 22.45 -3.19
C LEU A 676 5.20 23.38 -2.04
N ASP A 677 4.73 23.10 -0.82
CA ASP A 677 5.06 23.88 0.36
C ASP A 677 6.55 23.81 0.69
N LEU A 678 7.17 22.62 0.54
CA LEU A 678 8.61 22.42 0.76
C LEU A 678 9.46 23.29 -0.16
N THR A 679 9.05 23.41 -1.41
CA THR A 679 9.81 24.11 -2.46
C THR A 679 9.39 25.55 -2.67
N ALA A 680 8.47 26.08 -1.83
CA ALA A 680 8.03 27.46 -1.90
C ALA A 680 9.16 28.45 -1.57
N PRO A 681 9.18 29.68 -2.19
CA PRO A 681 8.22 30.18 -3.18
C PRO A 681 8.53 29.77 -4.62
N ASP A 682 9.61 29.03 -4.89
CA ASP A 682 10.01 28.63 -6.25
C ASP A 682 8.93 27.81 -6.96
N SER A 683 8.17 27.01 -6.21
CA SER A 683 7.04 26.21 -6.71
C SER A 683 5.86 27.04 -7.28
N LEU A 684 5.83 28.34 -7.06
CA LEU A 684 4.83 29.22 -7.69
C LEU A 684 5.14 29.48 -9.16
N SER A 685 6.39 29.24 -9.60
CA SER A 685 6.81 29.49 -10.97
C SER A 685 6.46 28.31 -11.89
N LEU A 686 5.95 28.64 -13.08
CA LEU A 686 5.72 27.68 -14.17
C LEU A 686 6.88 27.62 -15.17
N ARG A 687 8.06 28.18 -14.84
CA ARG A 687 9.25 28.04 -15.68
C ARG A 687 9.63 26.56 -15.75
N PRO A 688 9.98 26.05 -16.97
CA PRO A 688 10.36 24.65 -17.13
C PRO A 688 11.42 24.20 -16.12
N GLY A 689 11.18 23.05 -15.49
CA GLY A 689 12.04 22.47 -14.47
C GLY A 689 11.26 21.75 -13.37
N PRO A 690 11.95 21.19 -12.37
CA PRO A 690 11.33 20.33 -11.35
C PRO A 690 10.17 20.99 -10.59
N THR A 691 10.24 22.29 -10.33
CA THR A 691 9.16 23.01 -9.62
C THR A 691 7.90 23.17 -10.46
N ALA A 692 8.03 23.33 -11.79
CA ALA A 692 6.89 23.34 -12.70
C ALA A 692 6.21 21.96 -12.77
N GLU A 693 7.00 20.89 -12.72
CA GLU A 693 6.49 19.52 -12.64
C GLU A 693 5.70 19.30 -11.33
N LEU A 694 6.23 19.74 -10.19
CA LEU A 694 5.51 19.68 -8.91
C LEU A 694 4.20 20.46 -8.96
N ASN A 695 4.17 21.62 -9.62
CA ASN A 695 2.95 22.40 -9.84
C ASN A 695 1.93 21.62 -10.69
N LEU A 696 2.39 20.95 -11.75
CA LEU A 696 1.53 20.09 -12.57
C LEU A 696 0.97 18.92 -11.76
N PHE A 697 1.81 18.22 -10.99
CA PHE A 697 1.37 17.12 -10.14
C PHE A 697 0.36 17.56 -9.07
N TYR A 698 0.55 18.74 -8.48
CA TYR A 698 -0.43 19.30 -7.54
C TYR A 698 -1.80 19.50 -8.18
N ARG A 699 -1.86 20.03 -9.40
CA ARG A 699 -3.10 20.23 -10.14
C ARG A 699 -3.73 18.90 -10.55
N HIS A 700 -2.93 17.95 -11.02
CA HIS A 700 -3.37 16.61 -11.41
C HIS A 700 -3.90 15.80 -10.22
N ALA A 701 -3.23 15.85 -9.07
CA ALA A 701 -3.61 15.10 -7.88
C ALA A 701 -5.04 15.40 -7.37
N GLN A 702 -5.57 16.61 -7.65
CA GLN A 702 -6.96 16.94 -7.30
C GLN A 702 -7.96 16.01 -8.00
N GLY A 703 -7.73 15.72 -9.29
CA GLY A 703 -8.58 14.82 -10.07
C GLY A 703 -8.45 13.36 -9.68
N ALA A 704 -7.28 12.95 -9.18
CA ALA A 704 -7.01 11.56 -8.81
C ALA A 704 -8.01 11.00 -7.79
N THR A 705 -8.55 11.83 -6.90
CA THR A 705 -9.57 11.44 -5.91
C THR A 705 -11.00 11.40 -6.46
N ILE A 706 -11.20 11.84 -7.71
CA ILE A 706 -12.51 12.03 -8.34
C ILE A 706 -12.79 11.00 -9.43
N TYR A 707 -11.92 10.92 -10.46
CA TYR A 707 -12.15 10.05 -11.60
C TYR A 707 -11.75 8.58 -11.33
N GLY A 708 -12.24 7.65 -12.17
CA GLY A 708 -12.07 6.21 -11.93
C GLY A 708 -12.76 5.72 -10.66
N GLY A 709 -13.87 6.37 -10.26
CA GLY A 709 -14.54 6.23 -8.97
C GLY A 709 -13.95 7.16 -7.91
N THR A 710 -14.82 7.89 -7.20
CA THR A 710 -14.35 8.79 -6.12
C THR A 710 -13.79 7.99 -4.94
N SER A 711 -12.97 8.64 -4.12
CA SER A 711 -12.45 8.04 -2.89
C SER A 711 -13.56 7.47 -2.00
N GLU A 712 -14.73 8.13 -1.93
CA GLU A 712 -15.88 7.67 -1.15
C GLU A 712 -16.49 6.37 -1.70
N VAL A 713 -16.54 6.21 -3.02
CA VAL A 713 -17.00 4.97 -3.66
C VAL A 713 -16.06 3.83 -3.31
N HIS A 714 -14.74 4.06 -3.41
CA HIS A 714 -13.75 3.04 -3.06
C HIS A 714 -13.75 2.70 -1.57
N ARG A 715 -13.87 3.69 -0.67
CA ARG A 715 -14.05 3.47 0.77
C ARG A 715 -15.25 2.59 1.07
N SER A 716 -16.38 2.85 0.42
CA SER A 716 -17.58 2.01 0.56
C SER A 716 -17.33 0.57 0.10
N MET A 717 -16.64 0.37 -1.04
CA MET A 717 -16.29 -0.97 -1.54
C MET A 717 -15.35 -1.72 -0.58
N ILE A 718 -14.37 -1.03 -0.01
CA ILE A 718 -13.44 -1.61 0.97
C ILE A 718 -14.20 -1.98 2.25
N ALA A 719 -15.02 -1.08 2.79
CA ALA A 719 -15.84 -1.31 3.97
C ALA A 719 -16.74 -2.54 3.82
N GLU A 720 -17.41 -2.68 2.68
CA GLU A 720 -18.31 -3.78 2.39
C GLU A 720 -17.58 -5.12 2.15
N ARG A 721 -16.51 -5.11 1.35
CA ARG A 721 -15.88 -6.35 0.85
C ARG A 721 -14.70 -6.83 1.70
N ASN A 722 -13.93 -5.91 2.30
CA ASN A 722 -12.79 -6.25 3.13
C ASN A 722 -13.16 -6.33 4.61
N LEU A 723 -13.90 -5.33 5.12
CA LEU A 723 -14.28 -5.27 6.54
C LEU A 723 -15.62 -5.94 6.85
N GLY A 724 -16.36 -6.42 5.84
CA GLY A 724 -17.64 -7.08 6.01
C GLY A 724 -18.77 -6.19 6.58
N LEU A 725 -18.60 -4.87 6.49
CA LEU A 725 -19.59 -3.93 7.01
C LEU A 725 -20.85 -3.90 6.14
N PRO A 726 -22.03 -3.68 6.75
CA PRO A 726 -23.28 -3.62 6.01
C PRO A 726 -23.30 -2.42 5.06
N ARG A 727 -23.95 -2.60 3.90
CA ARG A 727 -24.02 -1.57 2.86
C ARG A 727 -24.64 -0.28 3.37
N THR A 728 -24.05 0.85 2.99
CA THR A 728 -24.54 2.20 3.29
C THR A 728 -25.75 2.58 2.44
N ARG A 729 -25.96 1.90 1.29
CA ARG A 729 -27.06 2.17 0.36
C ARG A 729 -28.13 1.06 0.50
N ALA A 730 -29.38 1.48 0.69
CA ALA A 730 -30.54 0.59 0.63
C ALA A 730 -30.79 0.12 -0.82
#